data_245aa0448ad01f93b1f14b29469f83a4
#
_entry.id   245aa0448ad01f93b1f14b29469f83a4
#
_cell.length_a   1.000
_cell.length_b   1.000
_cell.length_c   1.000
_cell.angle_alpha   90.00
_cell.angle_beta   90.00
_cell.angle_gamma   90.00
#
_symmetry.space_group_name_H-M   'P 1'
#
loop_
_entity.id
_entity.type
_entity.pdbx_description
1 polymer ?
#
loop_
_entity_poly.entity_id
_entity_poly.type
_entity_poly.pdbx_seq_one_letter_code
_entity_poly.pdbx_strand_id
1 'polypeptide(L)'
;MEHRCSHCGAAIERQTKGYKRKSLLSLTDRRSAQKLFPDLNPAEAFLCFACVRLVFQRTKKSGNKRVYVDPQPRSCPAPPARSAASVPAEPPPPKKLKKRLKTTLNEHDYASQDPSPSPRSDPPPARRIRRGPIPQICGYLRKKNFSSALNRLLQVSGFREALIKTCSKIISGERKQMVNDLDGPYRKTFSPENLSAFSWDKTTSWAEEKAPLTVACLRAMFPPAKKIQKQMVNYGRGNNPRQMTEDEVKQMLDRRISLLLSVPLYTSTVRACFLQTAFSVEMLRHRCPIKLFTITNSLGISQSKTAARIHAKRLAQEHDRQVKQWRDEIQTTRRTQYCCDDSRKAAAYTFTWGKVRVPSVSRSDSADRGYSFVTWAFRFAHQVRVNFRYLHGDPIKAVEVSPYSVLPTRQTYESLRQRMKIIVMRIIADNLEVLKGPRGRVVRHIPHIYSDRMKEQSTTVSLGAVIPNTTEESVSVAYGLKDYIPVVSGKPYHILCCGDVLSTDRTEQGNQNQNNETPNLDLRFDGLVEAPPEFQKEHLFHEEMIKMLLSEKSENSRGSLHHIISLFHFKTFNNTAKDYFLNIWDFITFVTTAYVTLFAVTECGLDSVDQRPSDYPSQVSDQMDWLGDLAHRLVDLVWMPPSQEDINTAAAAAGRSDRQKKTSPFCYCREEKPEEQLVRCCSHLCPGIWFHDGCARAQTLSDPHEDWFCGPDCSADGTYIYCHCKEQKGGQMVQCGLMDKCRRHEWYHRDCLTAAEQSRAEQTPWFCSESCSLAADGEDFLLNYTRAVVWEGLYHMARRDAIQEGDGDAMMDFWKMDLVLLWTRDHQQLFNSSHHILTGMEGFYPERVRQDMKWNRVLNLQGTAGGNISLDLLTELMINEFKGVIEFGKGSFTKQQVEHSAQLAGPQAKDLDRLFFTGGNPLNLCSYLSRVTSRSCSRSEDVSRFVEEFKKDELFGFKPGRKHQGFNQFTYRQRLRKPERLGRTLRSLSEDLDRRRDVIL
;
A
#
# COMPACT_ATOMS: atom_id res chain seq x y z
N MET A 1 -44.87 13.69 -26.73
CA MET A 1 -44.18 13.20 -27.95
C MET A 1 -43.43 11.96 -27.59
N GLU A 2 -43.74 10.83 -28.26
CA GLU A 2 -42.95 9.61 -28.11
C GLU A 2 -41.59 9.82 -28.79
N HIS A 3 -40.53 9.67 -28.03
CA HIS A 3 -39.18 9.74 -28.60
C HIS A 3 -38.81 8.40 -29.22
N ARG A 4 -38.48 8.40 -30.54
CA ARG A 4 -38.05 7.20 -31.26
C ARG A 4 -36.54 7.22 -31.52
N CYS A 5 -35.93 6.04 -31.58
CA CYS A 5 -34.54 5.87 -31.92
C CYS A 5 -34.28 6.26 -33.39
N SER A 6 -33.34 7.16 -33.61
CA SER A 6 -33.05 7.68 -34.96
C SER A 6 -32.48 6.62 -35.91
N HIS A 7 -31.98 5.49 -35.40
CA HIS A 7 -31.49 4.40 -36.25
C HIS A 7 -32.54 3.30 -36.51
N CYS A 8 -33.12 2.73 -35.45
CA CYS A 8 -33.99 1.54 -35.59
C CYS A 8 -35.51 1.86 -35.49
N GLY A 9 -35.90 3.10 -35.30
CA GLY A 9 -37.29 3.52 -35.17
C GLY A 9 -37.99 3.09 -33.86
N ALA A 10 -37.35 2.28 -33.02
CA ALA A 10 -37.93 1.77 -31.77
C ALA A 10 -38.31 2.90 -30.80
N ALA A 11 -39.49 2.79 -30.18
CA ALA A 11 -39.92 3.73 -29.14
C ALA A 11 -38.95 3.67 -27.92
N ILE A 12 -38.63 4.84 -27.39
CA ILE A 12 -37.72 4.95 -26.21
C ILE A 12 -38.61 5.19 -25.00
N GLU A 13 -38.73 4.21 -24.15
CA GLU A 13 -39.56 4.25 -22.94
C GLU A 13 -39.08 5.31 -21.93
N ARG A 14 -40.03 5.98 -21.29
CA ARG A 14 -39.81 6.93 -20.22
C ARG A 14 -39.64 6.15 -18.90
N GLN A 15 -38.56 6.37 -18.21
CA GLN A 15 -38.36 5.84 -16.85
C GLN A 15 -38.46 6.95 -15.80
N THR A 16 -38.67 6.58 -14.52
CA THR A 16 -38.85 7.50 -13.38
C THR A 16 -37.74 8.55 -13.21
N LYS A 17 -36.59 8.38 -13.87
CA LYS A 17 -35.47 9.35 -13.88
C LYS A 17 -35.12 9.87 -15.28
N GLY A 18 -36.07 9.90 -16.21
CA GLY A 18 -35.84 10.39 -17.57
C GLY A 18 -35.83 9.31 -18.65
N TYR A 19 -35.61 9.70 -19.91
CA TYR A 19 -35.58 8.75 -21.03
C TYR A 19 -34.24 7.99 -21.13
N LYS A 20 -34.27 6.68 -21.36
CA LYS A 20 -33.08 5.86 -21.67
C LYS A 20 -32.58 6.12 -23.11
N ARG A 21 -32.23 7.35 -23.42
CA ARG A 21 -31.70 7.74 -24.74
C ARG A 21 -30.32 8.36 -24.59
N LYS A 22 -29.44 8.12 -25.53
CA LYS A 22 -28.16 8.83 -25.62
C LYS A 22 -28.07 9.55 -26.97
N SER A 23 -27.70 10.82 -26.92
CA SER A 23 -27.31 11.55 -28.14
C SER A 23 -26.06 10.92 -28.74
N LEU A 24 -25.97 10.91 -30.06
CA LEU A 24 -24.80 10.48 -30.79
C LEU A 24 -23.56 11.30 -30.38
N LEU A 25 -23.76 12.56 -30.04
CA LEU A 25 -22.72 13.46 -29.55
C LEU A 25 -22.18 13.11 -28.16
N SER A 26 -23.00 12.48 -27.32
CA SER A 26 -22.64 12.12 -25.93
C SER A 26 -21.97 10.74 -25.80
N LEU A 27 -21.74 10.05 -26.92
CA LEU A 27 -21.05 8.76 -26.90
C LEU A 27 -19.54 8.96 -26.83
N THR A 28 -18.91 8.27 -25.89
CA THR A 28 -17.46 8.30 -25.67
C THR A 28 -16.65 7.85 -26.88
N ASP A 29 -17.22 6.96 -27.71
CA ASP A 29 -16.59 6.53 -28.95
C ASP A 29 -17.38 7.04 -30.18
N ARG A 30 -17.31 8.35 -30.40
CA ARG A 30 -17.98 9.06 -31.45
C ARG A 30 -17.59 8.58 -32.85
N ARG A 31 -16.30 8.28 -33.05
CA ARG A 31 -15.83 7.82 -34.39
C ARG A 31 -16.37 6.44 -34.74
N SER A 32 -16.47 5.55 -33.78
CA SER A 32 -17.06 4.21 -33.98
C SER A 32 -18.58 4.27 -34.15
N ALA A 33 -19.25 5.18 -33.43
CA ALA A 33 -20.67 5.42 -33.61
C ALA A 33 -21.00 5.98 -35.01
N GLN A 34 -20.22 6.94 -35.49
CA GLN A 34 -20.37 7.54 -36.82
C GLN A 34 -20.09 6.56 -37.96
N LYS A 35 -19.14 5.62 -37.78
CA LYS A 35 -18.89 4.53 -38.76
C LYS A 35 -20.01 3.50 -38.82
N LEU A 36 -20.74 3.31 -37.74
CA LEU A 36 -21.88 2.38 -37.66
C LEU A 36 -23.17 2.97 -38.17
N PHE A 37 -23.33 4.28 -38.07
CA PHE A 37 -24.53 5.03 -38.42
C PHE A 37 -24.16 6.28 -39.22
N PRO A 38 -23.64 6.11 -40.46
CA PRO A 38 -23.11 7.22 -41.25
C PRO A 38 -24.20 8.22 -41.68
N ASP A 39 -25.44 7.76 -41.83
CA ASP A 39 -26.55 8.54 -42.37
C ASP A 39 -27.27 9.38 -41.30
N LEU A 40 -26.86 9.31 -40.01
CA LEU A 40 -27.50 10.05 -38.93
C LEU A 40 -26.78 11.36 -38.64
N ASN A 41 -27.55 12.45 -38.58
CA ASN A 41 -27.04 13.75 -38.15
C ASN A 41 -26.62 13.68 -36.68
N PRO A 42 -25.33 13.84 -36.34
CA PRO A 42 -24.85 13.69 -34.94
C PRO A 42 -25.44 14.69 -33.95
N ALA A 43 -25.86 15.88 -34.45
CA ALA A 43 -26.39 16.95 -33.58
C ALA A 43 -27.82 16.64 -33.08
N GLU A 44 -28.60 15.91 -33.84
CA GLU A 44 -30.04 15.69 -33.59
C GLU A 44 -30.39 14.23 -33.28
N ALA A 45 -29.49 13.28 -33.62
CA ALA A 45 -29.79 11.88 -33.48
C ALA A 45 -29.70 11.34 -32.04
N PHE A 46 -30.74 10.61 -31.65
CA PHE A 46 -30.79 9.90 -30.37
C PHE A 46 -30.90 8.39 -30.60
N LEU A 47 -30.13 7.62 -29.84
CA LEU A 47 -30.10 6.18 -29.93
C LEU A 47 -30.77 5.53 -28.70
N CYS A 48 -31.49 4.42 -28.94
CA CYS A 48 -31.97 3.55 -27.84
C CYS A 48 -30.82 2.74 -27.24
N PHE A 49 -31.07 2.13 -26.10
CA PHE A 49 -30.03 1.35 -25.37
C PHE A 49 -29.48 0.19 -26.21
N ALA A 50 -30.29 -0.46 -27.02
CA ALA A 50 -29.84 -1.55 -27.90
C ALA A 50 -28.83 -1.08 -28.97
N CYS A 51 -29.08 0.05 -29.62
CA CYS A 51 -28.18 0.63 -30.62
C CYS A 51 -26.89 1.18 -29.96
N VAL A 52 -26.96 1.76 -28.77
CA VAL A 52 -25.80 2.14 -28.00
C VAL A 52 -24.93 0.92 -27.61
N ARG A 53 -25.57 -0.20 -27.25
CA ARG A 53 -24.87 -1.46 -26.94
C ARG A 53 -24.12 -2.03 -28.13
N LEU A 54 -24.64 -1.88 -29.35
CA LEU A 54 -23.95 -2.29 -30.60
C LEU A 54 -22.65 -1.49 -30.82
N VAL A 55 -22.63 -0.20 -30.51
CA VAL A 55 -21.41 0.61 -30.57
C VAL A 55 -20.38 0.08 -29.58
N PHE A 56 -20.76 -0.20 -28.35
CA PHE A 56 -19.85 -0.74 -27.32
C PHE A 56 -19.38 -2.16 -27.59
N GLN A 57 -20.22 -3.01 -28.21
CA GLN A 57 -19.80 -4.37 -28.56
C GLN A 57 -18.76 -4.40 -29.68
N ARG A 58 -18.83 -3.47 -30.62
CA ARG A 58 -17.84 -3.37 -31.70
C ARG A 58 -16.53 -2.75 -31.26
N THR A 59 -16.56 -1.77 -30.36
CA THR A 59 -15.34 -1.22 -29.74
C THR A 59 -14.59 -2.26 -28.90
N LYS A 60 -15.30 -3.13 -28.15
CA LYS A 60 -14.69 -4.27 -27.45
C LYS A 60 -14.09 -5.33 -28.41
N LYS A 61 -14.69 -5.55 -29.59
CA LYS A 61 -14.13 -6.48 -30.57
C LYS A 61 -12.93 -5.90 -31.34
N SER A 62 -12.84 -4.58 -31.52
CA SER A 62 -11.70 -3.94 -32.17
C SER A 62 -10.46 -3.80 -31.25
N GLY A 63 -10.65 -3.80 -29.93
CA GLY A 63 -9.56 -3.76 -28.95
C GLY A 63 -8.77 -5.07 -28.81
N ASN A 64 -9.28 -6.20 -29.32
CA ASN A 64 -8.70 -7.52 -29.09
C ASN A 64 -8.20 -8.27 -30.32
N LYS A 65 -8.09 -7.60 -31.48
CA LYS A 65 -7.46 -8.19 -32.66
C LYS A 65 -6.52 -7.18 -33.33
N ARG A 66 -5.23 -7.25 -32.97
CA ARG A 66 -4.18 -6.79 -33.89
C ARG A 66 -4.16 -7.77 -35.05
N VAL A 67 -4.89 -7.45 -36.10
CA VAL A 67 -4.72 -8.09 -37.41
C VAL A 67 -3.48 -7.47 -38.04
N TYR A 68 -2.49 -8.30 -38.28
CA TYR A 68 -1.35 -7.99 -39.11
C TYR A 68 -1.89 -7.72 -40.52
N VAL A 69 -1.93 -6.48 -40.94
CA VAL A 69 -2.24 -6.09 -42.30
C VAL A 69 -0.90 -5.75 -42.97
N ASP A 70 -0.54 -6.60 -43.92
CA ASP A 70 0.51 -6.34 -44.90
C ASP A 70 0.28 -4.99 -45.56
N PRO A 71 1.26 -4.11 -45.67
CA PRO A 71 1.05 -2.82 -46.32
C PRO A 71 1.01 -3.01 -47.86
N GLN A 72 -0.15 -2.91 -48.41
CA GLN A 72 -0.29 -2.66 -49.87
C GLN A 72 0.01 -1.21 -50.20
N PRO A 73 0.60 -0.92 -51.37
CA PRO A 73 1.18 0.39 -51.66
C PRO A 73 0.10 1.44 -52.00
N ARG A 74 0.23 2.59 -51.33
CA ARG A 74 -0.56 3.77 -51.70
C ARG A 74 -0.02 4.40 -52.97
N SER A 75 -0.87 4.52 -53.98
CA SER A 75 -0.68 5.39 -55.14
C SER A 75 -0.63 6.86 -54.72
N CYS A 76 0.50 7.53 -55.01
CA CYS A 76 0.61 8.97 -54.94
C CYS A 76 0.43 9.62 -56.30
N PRO A 77 -0.13 10.81 -56.42
CA PRO A 77 -0.19 11.56 -57.66
C PRO A 77 1.18 12.23 -57.96
N ALA A 78 1.52 12.34 -59.20
CA ALA A 78 2.77 12.81 -59.73
C ALA A 78 3.04 14.30 -59.51
N PRO A 79 4.29 14.71 -59.34
CA PRO A 79 4.76 16.07 -59.59
C PRO A 79 5.60 16.17 -60.85
N PRO A 80 5.80 17.37 -61.43
CA PRO A 80 6.41 17.55 -62.74
C PRO A 80 7.93 17.50 -62.74
N ALA A 81 8.45 17.20 -63.92
CA ALA A 81 9.83 16.93 -64.23
C ALA A 81 10.83 18.09 -64.02
N ARG A 82 12.08 17.72 -63.68
CA ARG A 82 13.28 18.15 -64.48
C ARG A 82 14.59 17.46 -63.98
N SER A 83 15.17 16.80 -64.90
CA SER A 83 16.52 16.73 -65.47
C SER A 83 17.67 16.09 -64.68
N ALA A 84 18.22 15.08 -65.38
CA ALA A 84 19.61 14.76 -65.69
C ALA A 84 20.46 13.92 -64.72
N ALA A 85 20.70 12.73 -65.25
CA ALA A 85 21.99 12.01 -65.37
C ALA A 85 22.75 11.55 -64.12
N SER A 86 22.81 10.22 -63.96
CA SER A 86 23.98 9.38 -64.12
C SER A 86 23.80 7.94 -63.64
N VAL A 87 24.02 7.05 -64.56
CA VAL A 87 24.53 5.63 -64.55
C VAL A 87 24.25 4.71 -63.36
N PRO A 88 23.70 3.50 -63.60
CA PRO A 88 23.32 2.55 -62.54
C PRO A 88 24.47 1.62 -62.17
N ALA A 89 24.55 1.29 -60.90
CA ALA A 89 25.36 0.22 -60.33
C ALA A 89 24.51 -1.04 -60.09
N GLU A 90 25.04 -2.18 -60.49
CA GLU A 90 24.46 -3.53 -60.43
C GLU A 90 24.13 -4.00 -59.01
N PRO A 91 23.13 -4.88 -58.81
CA PRO A 91 22.82 -5.49 -57.53
C PRO A 91 23.73 -6.67 -57.20
N PRO A 92 24.08 -6.87 -55.96
CA PRO A 92 24.93 -7.99 -55.53
C PRO A 92 24.14 -9.31 -55.44
N PRO A 93 24.79 -10.47 -55.65
CA PRO A 93 24.15 -11.78 -55.70
C PRO A 93 23.80 -12.38 -54.33
N PRO A 94 22.87 -13.37 -54.27
CA PRO A 94 22.35 -13.89 -53.01
C PRO A 94 23.38 -14.78 -52.26
N LYS A 95 23.51 -14.54 -50.96
CA LYS A 95 24.38 -15.28 -50.04
C LYS A 95 23.86 -16.70 -49.77
N LYS A 96 24.62 -17.70 -50.22
CA LYS A 96 24.44 -19.11 -49.89
C LYS A 96 24.82 -19.38 -48.43
N LEU A 97 23.90 -20.01 -47.69
CA LEU A 97 24.15 -20.53 -46.33
C LEU A 97 25.17 -21.67 -46.40
N LYS A 98 26.36 -21.50 -45.83
CA LYS A 98 27.32 -22.59 -45.55
C LYS A 98 27.03 -23.22 -44.20
N LYS A 99 26.56 -24.48 -44.21
CA LYS A 99 26.63 -25.38 -43.04
C LYS A 99 28.08 -25.77 -42.80
N ARG A 100 28.60 -25.44 -41.65
CA ARG A 100 29.92 -25.91 -41.16
C ARG A 100 29.74 -27.24 -40.48
N LEU A 101 30.22 -28.30 -41.14
CA LEU A 101 30.56 -29.57 -40.49
C LEU A 101 32.01 -29.47 -40.01
N LYS A 102 32.23 -29.73 -38.70
CA LYS A 102 33.54 -30.00 -38.13
C LYS A 102 33.81 -31.52 -38.24
N THR A 103 34.82 -31.88 -38.96
CA THR A 103 35.45 -33.21 -38.89
C THR A 103 36.89 -33.02 -38.45
N THR A 104 37.24 -33.70 -37.37
CA THR A 104 38.62 -33.84 -36.84
C THR A 104 39.40 -34.86 -37.68
N LEU A 105 40.64 -34.46 -37.94
CA LEU A 105 41.70 -35.20 -38.63
C LEU A 105 42.19 -36.38 -37.75
N ASN A 106 42.63 -37.42 -38.48
CA ASN A 106 43.82 -38.14 -38.06
C ASN A 106 44.60 -38.59 -39.32
N GLU A 107 45.87 -38.24 -39.33
CA GLU A 107 46.90 -38.50 -40.28
C GLU A 107 47.32 -39.94 -40.26
N HIS A 108 47.70 -40.47 -41.43
CA HIS A 108 48.97 -41.21 -41.59
C HIS A 108 49.29 -41.40 -43.07
N ASP A 109 50.54 -41.06 -43.43
CA ASP A 109 51.28 -41.18 -44.66
C ASP A 109 51.44 -42.62 -45.18
N TYR A 110 51.58 -42.78 -46.48
CA TYR A 110 52.81 -43.30 -47.20
C TYR A 110 52.66 -43.24 -48.72
N ALA A 111 53.73 -42.81 -49.32
CA ALA A 111 54.02 -42.59 -50.77
C ALA A 111 54.09 -43.83 -51.63
N SER A 112 53.80 -43.73 -52.89
CA SER A 112 54.72 -43.68 -53.98
C SER A 112 54.20 -44.29 -55.29
N GLN A 113 54.48 -43.61 -56.42
CA GLN A 113 54.80 -43.96 -57.73
C GLN A 113 53.73 -44.42 -58.74
N ASP A 114 53.62 -43.60 -59.80
CA ASP A 114 53.08 -43.84 -61.11
C ASP A 114 53.86 -45.02 -61.86
N PRO A 115 53.26 -45.61 -62.92
CA PRO A 115 53.03 -44.96 -64.22
C PRO A 115 51.73 -45.36 -64.95
N SER A 116 51.33 -44.54 -65.91
CA SER A 116 50.30 -44.77 -66.90
C SER A 116 50.77 -45.77 -68.01
N PRO A 117 49.90 -46.48 -68.74
CA PRO A 117 49.21 -45.89 -69.89
C PRO A 117 47.85 -46.48 -70.31
N SER A 118 47.08 -45.60 -70.92
CA SER A 118 46.21 -45.78 -72.12
C SER A 118 44.98 -46.75 -72.09
N PRO A 119 43.99 -46.53 -72.88
CA PRO A 119 42.54 -46.59 -72.61
C PRO A 119 41.88 -47.92 -73.09
N ARG A 120 40.93 -48.35 -72.31
CA ARG A 120 39.96 -49.37 -72.76
C ARG A 120 38.54 -48.98 -72.31
N SER A 121 37.63 -49.06 -73.29
CA SER A 121 36.20 -48.93 -73.27
C SER A 121 35.47 -49.22 -71.98
N ASP A 122 34.60 -48.29 -71.62
CA ASP A 122 33.69 -48.42 -70.51
C ASP A 122 32.65 -49.52 -70.66
N PRO A 123 32.41 -50.33 -69.61
CA PRO A 123 31.21 -51.11 -69.47
C PRO A 123 30.06 -50.25 -68.97
N PRO A 124 28.84 -50.54 -69.30
CA PRO A 124 27.67 -49.69 -68.84
C PRO A 124 27.57 -49.65 -67.31
N PRO A 125 27.09 -48.53 -66.79
CA PRO A 125 27.03 -48.34 -65.33
C PRO A 125 26.16 -49.41 -64.69
N ALA A 126 26.76 -50.18 -63.80
CA ALA A 126 26.06 -51.13 -62.99
C ALA A 126 24.89 -50.40 -62.21
N ARG A 127 23.65 -50.80 -62.50
CA ARG A 127 22.48 -50.38 -61.72
C ARG A 127 22.74 -50.63 -60.28
N ARG A 128 22.95 -49.57 -59.49
CA ARG A 128 22.95 -49.60 -58.01
C ARG A 128 21.66 -50.26 -57.57
N ILE A 129 21.72 -51.51 -57.18
CA ILE A 129 20.61 -52.19 -56.50
C ILE A 129 20.29 -51.39 -55.26
N ARG A 130 19.18 -50.70 -55.28
CA ARG A 130 18.70 -50.03 -54.05
C ARG A 130 18.53 -51.12 -53.01
N ARG A 131 19.52 -51.22 -52.05
CA ARG A 131 19.36 -52.10 -50.91
C ARG A 131 18.05 -51.74 -50.20
N GLY A 132 17.17 -52.71 -50.03
CA GLY A 132 15.89 -52.53 -49.36
C GLY A 132 16.06 -51.91 -47.95
N PRO A 133 15.03 -51.46 -47.29
CA PRO A 133 15.11 -50.76 -45.99
C PRO A 133 15.78 -51.57 -44.90
N ILE A 134 15.66 -52.89 -44.89
CA ILE A 134 16.20 -53.80 -43.82
C ILE A 134 17.70 -53.76 -43.74
N PRO A 135 18.50 -53.95 -44.81
CA PRO A 135 19.99 -53.86 -44.76
C PRO A 135 20.48 -52.48 -44.30
N GLN A 136 19.77 -51.40 -44.60
CA GLN A 136 20.10 -50.06 -44.10
C GLN A 136 19.86 -49.92 -42.60
N ILE A 137 18.77 -50.48 -42.10
CA ILE A 137 18.45 -50.54 -40.66
C ILE A 137 19.51 -51.31 -39.91
N CYS A 138 19.89 -52.48 -40.39
CA CYS A 138 20.98 -53.30 -39.80
C CYS A 138 22.32 -52.55 -39.76
N GLY A 139 22.62 -51.78 -40.83
CA GLY A 139 23.79 -50.90 -40.87
C GLY A 139 23.78 -49.80 -39.82
N TYR A 140 22.65 -49.17 -39.60
CA TYR A 140 22.52 -48.16 -38.51
C TYR A 140 22.60 -48.76 -37.11
N LEU A 141 22.01 -49.93 -36.88
CA LEU A 141 22.06 -50.62 -35.60
C LEU A 141 23.52 -51.05 -35.24
N ARG A 142 24.30 -51.58 -36.22
CA ARG A 142 25.73 -51.93 -36.04
C ARG A 142 26.56 -50.72 -35.66
N LYS A 143 26.23 -49.53 -36.18
CA LYS A 143 26.88 -48.26 -35.86
C LYS A 143 26.31 -47.60 -34.61
N LYS A 144 25.45 -48.26 -33.85
CA LYS A 144 24.74 -47.72 -32.68
C LYS A 144 23.95 -46.39 -32.96
N ASN A 145 23.62 -46.14 -34.25
CA ASN A 145 22.83 -44.99 -34.62
C ASN A 145 21.34 -45.39 -34.57
N PHE A 146 20.81 -45.47 -33.36
CA PHE A 146 19.45 -45.92 -33.08
C PHE A 146 18.37 -44.96 -33.65
N SER A 147 18.62 -43.64 -33.64
CA SER A 147 17.68 -42.65 -34.17
C SER A 147 17.49 -42.82 -35.68
N SER A 148 18.58 -43.03 -36.45
CA SER A 148 18.47 -43.25 -37.89
C SER A 148 17.83 -44.61 -38.19
N ALA A 149 18.13 -45.63 -37.40
CA ALA A 149 17.50 -46.94 -37.51
C ALA A 149 16.00 -46.87 -37.29
N LEU A 150 15.58 -46.17 -36.20
CA LEU A 150 14.16 -45.99 -35.86
C LEU A 150 13.41 -45.16 -36.94
N ASN A 151 13.99 -44.08 -37.42
CA ASN A 151 13.42 -43.29 -38.51
C ASN A 151 13.21 -44.10 -39.79
N ARG A 152 14.10 -45.07 -40.06
CA ARG A 152 13.95 -45.94 -41.19
C ARG A 152 12.92 -47.06 -40.95
N LEU A 153 12.87 -47.58 -39.73
CA LEU A 153 11.81 -48.53 -39.32
C LEU A 153 10.41 -47.94 -39.39
N LEU A 154 10.22 -46.65 -39.09
CA LEU A 154 8.94 -45.97 -39.20
C LEU A 154 8.38 -45.91 -40.63
N GLN A 155 9.22 -46.18 -41.63
CA GLN A 155 8.80 -46.25 -43.04
C GLN A 155 8.37 -47.69 -43.42
N VAL A 156 8.56 -48.68 -42.56
CA VAL A 156 8.13 -50.06 -42.78
C VAL A 156 6.66 -50.21 -42.36
N SER A 157 5.87 -50.81 -43.26
CA SER A 157 4.46 -51.08 -42.96
C SER A 157 4.28 -51.93 -41.70
N GLY A 158 3.33 -51.56 -40.83
CA GLY A 158 3.07 -52.23 -39.55
C GLY A 158 3.98 -51.90 -38.39
N PHE A 159 5.19 -51.30 -38.63
CA PHE A 159 6.10 -50.96 -37.54
C PHE A 159 5.55 -49.82 -36.64
N ARG A 160 4.88 -48.85 -37.21
CA ARG A 160 4.28 -47.74 -36.46
C ARG A 160 3.25 -48.22 -35.45
N GLU A 161 2.43 -49.18 -35.82
CA GLU A 161 1.43 -49.81 -34.95
C GLU A 161 2.06 -50.59 -33.81
N ALA A 162 3.12 -51.38 -34.15
CA ALA A 162 3.91 -52.16 -33.16
C ALA A 162 4.60 -51.22 -32.19
N LEU A 163 5.14 -50.09 -32.63
CA LEU A 163 5.77 -49.07 -31.78
C LEU A 163 4.76 -48.46 -30.83
N ILE A 164 3.57 -48.03 -31.32
CA ILE A 164 2.49 -47.48 -30.51
C ILE A 164 2.07 -48.50 -29.42
N LYS A 165 1.92 -49.77 -29.80
CA LYS A 165 1.54 -50.84 -28.83
C LYS A 165 2.60 -51.05 -27.74
N THR A 166 3.86 -50.95 -28.13
CA THR A 166 5.01 -51.10 -27.20
C THR A 166 5.11 -49.89 -26.26
N CYS A 167 5.06 -48.68 -26.79
CA CYS A 167 5.03 -47.45 -26.01
C CYS A 167 3.85 -47.44 -25.04
N SER A 168 2.66 -47.84 -25.47
CA SER A 168 1.50 -47.93 -24.59
C SER A 168 1.69 -48.93 -23.44
N LYS A 169 2.38 -50.04 -23.68
CA LYS A 169 2.73 -51.00 -22.59
C LYS A 169 3.71 -50.37 -21.60
N ILE A 170 4.76 -49.68 -22.08
CA ILE A 170 5.72 -49.00 -21.21
C ILE A 170 5.05 -47.93 -20.38
N ILE A 171 4.27 -47.02 -20.97
CA ILE A 171 3.50 -45.99 -20.31
C ILE A 171 2.55 -46.57 -19.27
N SER A 172 1.89 -47.72 -19.58
CA SER A 172 1.04 -48.41 -18.59
C SER A 172 1.86 -48.99 -17.43
N GLY A 173 3.09 -49.46 -17.69
CA GLY A 173 4.04 -49.90 -16.68
C GLY A 173 4.48 -48.73 -15.75
N GLU A 174 4.91 -47.63 -16.34
CA GLU A 174 5.32 -46.43 -15.64
C GLU A 174 4.18 -45.88 -14.76
N ARG A 175 2.97 -45.84 -15.28
CA ARG A 175 1.77 -45.47 -14.51
C ARG A 175 1.57 -46.38 -13.28
N LYS A 176 1.74 -47.72 -13.42
CA LYS A 176 1.63 -48.64 -12.31
C LYS A 176 2.75 -48.38 -11.27
N GLN A 177 3.95 -48.06 -11.68
CA GLN A 177 5.06 -47.72 -10.78
C GLN A 177 4.72 -46.47 -9.96
N MET A 178 4.28 -45.41 -10.62
CA MET A 178 3.83 -44.17 -9.92
C MET A 178 2.66 -44.40 -8.96
N VAL A 179 1.68 -45.24 -9.35
CA VAL A 179 0.52 -45.59 -8.51
C VAL A 179 0.90 -46.42 -7.29
N ASN A 180 1.91 -47.31 -7.42
CA ASN A 180 2.35 -48.20 -6.33
C ASN A 180 3.33 -47.53 -5.37
N ASP A 181 3.92 -46.42 -5.76
CA ASP A 181 4.79 -45.62 -4.88
C ASP A 181 3.96 -44.95 -3.78
N LEU A 182 4.08 -45.47 -2.54
CA LEU A 182 3.32 -45.02 -1.38
C LEU A 182 3.76 -43.63 -0.90
N ASP A 183 5.03 -43.27 -1.13
CA ASP A 183 5.63 -41.99 -0.73
C ASP A 183 5.52 -40.91 -1.84
N GLY A 184 4.92 -41.29 -2.96
CA GLY A 184 4.73 -40.40 -4.09
C GLY A 184 3.94 -39.14 -3.75
N PRO A 185 4.28 -37.98 -4.35
CA PRO A 185 3.72 -36.67 -3.99
C PRO A 185 2.19 -36.61 -4.14
N TYR A 186 1.61 -37.38 -5.04
CA TYR A 186 0.15 -37.39 -5.27
C TYR A 186 -0.62 -38.20 -4.23
N ARG A 187 0.06 -39.06 -3.46
CA ARG A 187 -0.57 -39.93 -2.43
C ARG A 187 -0.42 -39.42 -1.01
N LYS A 188 0.34 -38.37 -0.80
CA LYS A 188 0.44 -37.74 0.51
C LYS A 188 -0.93 -37.31 1.04
N THR A 189 -1.11 -37.46 2.34
CA THR A 189 -2.30 -36.94 3.02
C THR A 189 -2.37 -35.43 2.88
N PHE A 190 -3.55 -34.91 2.66
CA PHE A 190 -3.74 -33.47 2.59
C PHE A 190 -3.74 -32.88 4.00
N SER A 191 -2.61 -32.34 4.42
CA SER A 191 -2.38 -31.72 5.72
C SER A 191 -1.59 -30.42 5.55
N PRO A 192 -1.55 -29.52 6.55
CA PRO A 192 -0.77 -28.28 6.49
C PRO A 192 0.72 -28.52 6.20
N GLU A 193 1.33 -29.54 6.82
CA GLU A 193 2.75 -29.88 6.65
C GLU A 193 3.05 -30.33 5.22
N ASN A 194 2.23 -31.21 4.68
CA ASN A 194 2.39 -31.73 3.32
C ASN A 194 2.09 -30.65 2.27
N LEU A 195 1.17 -29.72 2.57
CA LEU A 195 0.83 -28.59 1.71
C LEU A 195 2.00 -27.60 1.66
N SER A 196 2.57 -27.26 2.80
CA SER A 196 3.73 -26.35 2.88
C SER A 196 5.00 -26.96 2.27
N ALA A 197 5.19 -28.28 2.40
CA ALA A 197 6.34 -29.02 1.86
C ALA A 197 6.23 -29.35 0.36
N PHE A 198 5.07 -29.13 -0.27
CA PHE A 198 4.86 -29.48 -1.67
C PHE A 198 5.69 -28.58 -2.60
N SER A 199 6.36 -29.22 -3.59
CA SER A 199 7.13 -28.52 -4.63
C SER A 199 6.86 -29.15 -6.00
N TRP A 200 6.58 -28.29 -6.98
CA TRP A 200 6.35 -28.72 -8.34
C TRP A 200 7.62 -29.34 -8.95
N ASP A 201 8.80 -28.75 -8.71
CA ASP A 201 10.08 -29.24 -9.21
C ASP A 201 10.39 -30.65 -8.69
N LYS A 202 10.20 -30.87 -7.36
CA LYS A 202 10.37 -32.20 -6.75
C LYS A 202 9.36 -33.21 -7.31
N THR A 203 8.11 -32.76 -7.56
CA THR A 203 7.08 -33.62 -8.14
C THR A 203 7.41 -34.02 -9.57
N THR A 204 7.92 -33.07 -10.38
CA THR A 204 8.32 -33.36 -11.76
C THR A 204 9.55 -34.23 -11.80
N SER A 205 10.57 -33.98 -10.97
CA SER A 205 11.78 -34.83 -10.88
C SER A 205 11.43 -36.26 -10.46
N TRP A 206 10.53 -36.43 -9.47
CA TRP A 206 10.00 -37.74 -9.11
C TRP A 206 9.28 -38.42 -10.28
N ALA A 207 8.50 -37.70 -11.04
CA ALA A 207 7.79 -38.22 -12.20
C ALA A 207 8.75 -38.61 -13.32
N GLU A 208 9.83 -37.87 -13.53
CA GLU A 208 10.91 -38.18 -14.50
C GLU A 208 11.66 -39.47 -14.14
N GLU A 209 11.88 -39.71 -12.85
CA GLU A 209 12.50 -40.95 -12.36
C GLU A 209 11.58 -42.18 -12.57
N LYS A 210 10.29 -42.04 -12.18
CA LYS A 210 9.35 -43.17 -12.21
C LYS A 210 8.68 -43.40 -13.57
N ALA A 211 8.58 -42.37 -14.41
CA ALA A 211 7.84 -42.41 -15.68
C ALA A 211 8.54 -41.61 -16.78
N PRO A 212 9.82 -41.95 -17.13
CA PRO A 212 10.62 -41.15 -18.04
C PRO A 212 10.02 -41.04 -19.45
N LEU A 213 9.45 -42.09 -20.02
CA LEU A 213 8.83 -42.05 -21.33
C LEU A 213 7.55 -41.18 -21.30
N THR A 214 6.71 -41.34 -20.29
CA THR A 214 5.47 -40.58 -20.13
C THR A 214 5.74 -39.08 -20.01
N VAL A 215 6.71 -38.69 -19.16
CA VAL A 215 7.09 -37.29 -19.01
C VAL A 215 7.71 -36.73 -20.29
N ALA A 216 8.59 -37.49 -20.98
CA ALA A 216 9.18 -37.05 -22.24
C ALA A 216 8.11 -36.85 -23.32
N CYS A 217 7.11 -37.73 -23.41
CA CYS A 217 5.97 -37.54 -24.32
C CYS A 217 5.16 -36.29 -24.00
N LEU A 218 4.86 -36.04 -22.70
CA LEU A 218 4.14 -34.86 -22.29
C LEU A 218 4.92 -33.57 -22.56
N ARG A 219 6.23 -33.55 -22.27
CA ARG A 219 7.09 -32.39 -22.60
C ARG A 219 7.13 -32.13 -24.11
N ALA A 220 7.17 -33.16 -24.94
CA ALA A 220 7.20 -33.03 -26.37
C ALA A 220 5.88 -32.46 -26.97
N MET A 221 4.77 -32.52 -26.26
CA MET A 221 3.50 -31.91 -26.67
C MET A 221 3.50 -30.39 -26.49
N PHE A 222 4.39 -29.83 -25.66
CA PHE A 222 4.50 -28.40 -25.48
C PHE A 222 5.49 -27.77 -26.47
N PRO A 223 5.24 -26.51 -26.89
CA PRO A 223 6.19 -25.78 -27.71
C PRO A 223 7.53 -25.57 -26.99
N PRO A 224 8.65 -25.42 -27.72
CA PRO A 224 9.95 -25.07 -27.13
C PRO A 224 9.86 -23.77 -26.30
N ALA A 225 10.63 -23.69 -25.19
CA ALA A 225 10.62 -22.56 -24.27
C ALA A 225 10.77 -21.20 -24.96
N LYS A 226 11.70 -21.08 -25.91
CA LYS A 226 11.89 -19.85 -26.70
C LYS A 226 10.64 -19.42 -27.50
N LYS A 227 9.81 -20.37 -27.92
CA LYS A 227 8.55 -20.07 -28.62
C LYS A 227 7.49 -19.58 -27.63
N ILE A 228 7.43 -20.19 -26.46
CA ILE A 228 6.53 -19.76 -25.38
C ILE A 228 6.88 -18.33 -24.92
N GLN A 229 8.16 -18.03 -24.70
CA GLN A 229 8.63 -16.69 -24.36
C GLN A 229 8.20 -15.63 -25.36
N LYS A 230 8.36 -15.95 -26.68
CA LYS A 230 7.91 -15.03 -27.74
C LYS A 230 6.40 -14.84 -27.81
N GLN A 231 5.61 -15.83 -27.42
CA GLN A 231 4.15 -15.75 -27.41
C GLN A 231 3.59 -15.03 -26.19
N MET A 232 4.33 -15.02 -25.08
CA MET A 232 3.93 -14.41 -23.80
C MET A 232 4.70 -13.11 -23.55
N VAL A 233 4.70 -12.20 -24.50
CA VAL A 233 5.43 -10.91 -24.44
C VAL A 233 4.91 -10.00 -23.33
N ASN A 234 3.64 -10.17 -22.93
CA ASN A 234 3.01 -9.37 -21.88
C ASN A 234 2.87 -10.15 -20.56
N TYR A 235 3.90 -10.90 -20.19
CA TYR A 235 3.91 -11.60 -18.91
C TYR A 235 4.27 -10.62 -17.81
N GLY A 236 3.43 -10.57 -16.80
CA GLY A 236 3.53 -9.64 -15.68
C GLY A 236 2.28 -8.78 -15.57
N ARG A 237 1.90 -8.43 -14.34
CA ARG A 237 0.78 -7.54 -14.07
C ARG A 237 1.30 -6.11 -13.94
N GLY A 238 0.57 -5.15 -14.48
CA GLY A 238 0.86 -3.74 -14.38
C GLY A 238 1.44 -3.12 -15.66
N ASN A 239 1.93 -1.90 -15.54
CA ASN A 239 2.40 -1.07 -16.65
C ASN A 239 3.76 -1.49 -17.27
N ASN A 240 4.42 -2.50 -16.70
CA ASN A 240 5.69 -3.01 -17.23
C ASN A 240 5.53 -4.45 -17.75
N PRO A 241 5.02 -4.65 -19.00
CA PRO A 241 5.00 -5.95 -19.62
C PRO A 241 6.44 -6.43 -19.83
N ARG A 242 6.78 -7.61 -19.33
CA ARG A 242 8.09 -8.23 -19.50
C ARG A 242 7.98 -9.61 -20.14
N GLN A 243 9.06 -10.07 -20.72
CA GLN A 243 9.17 -11.45 -21.20
C GLN A 243 9.39 -12.40 -20.01
N MET A 244 8.79 -13.60 -20.07
CA MET A 244 9.07 -14.66 -19.10
C MET A 244 10.54 -15.07 -19.18
N THR A 245 11.17 -15.31 -18.03
CA THR A 245 12.50 -15.95 -17.96
C THR A 245 12.41 -17.44 -18.34
N GLU A 246 13.52 -18.06 -18.65
CA GLU A 246 13.56 -19.52 -18.95
C GLU A 246 13.09 -20.34 -17.75
N ASP A 247 13.45 -19.93 -16.53
CA ASP A 247 13.03 -20.60 -15.29
C ASP A 247 11.52 -20.49 -15.06
N GLU A 248 10.92 -19.35 -15.34
CA GLU A 248 9.45 -19.17 -15.24
C GLU A 248 8.71 -20.04 -16.25
N VAL A 249 9.25 -20.17 -17.48
CA VAL A 249 8.69 -21.08 -18.48
C VAL A 249 8.83 -22.52 -18.03
N LYS A 250 9.97 -22.90 -17.44
CA LYS A 250 10.18 -24.24 -16.88
C LYS A 250 9.19 -24.53 -15.77
N GLN A 251 9.07 -23.66 -14.79
CA GLN A 251 8.11 -23.79 -13.68
C GLN A 251 6.66 -23.91 -14.19
N MET A 252 6.29 -23.12 -15.19
CA MET A 252 4.97 -23.21 -15.79
C MET A 252 4.73 -24.57 -16.45
N LEU A 253 5.72 -25.10 -17.17
CA LEU A 253 5.64 -26.41 -17.82
C LEU A 253 5.58 -27.53 -16.80
N ASP A 254 6.39 -27.50 -15.75
CA ASP A 254 6.42 -28.49 -14.68
C ASP A 254 5.06 -28.58 -13.96
N ARG A 255 4.41 -27.45 -13.68
CA ARG A 255 3.04 -27.41 -13.16
C ARG A 255 2.03 -28.07 -14.09
N ARG A 256 2.09 -27.75 -15.38
CA ARG A 256 1.16 -28.32 -16.39
C ARG A 256 1.36 -29.81 -16.58
N ILE A 257 2.61 -30.28 -16.64
CA ILE A 257 2.95 -31.70 -16.75
C ILE A 257 2.49 -32.45 -15.50
N SER A 258 2.80 -31.94 -14.31
CA SER A 258 2.37 -32.55 -13.05
C SER A 258 0.83 -32.60 -12.93
N LEU A 259 0.13 -31.57 -13.36
CA LEU A 259 -1.35 -31.58 -13.38
C LEU A 259 -1.87 -32.65 -14.35
N LEU A 260 -1.31 -32.73 -15.58
CA LEU A 260 -1.72 -33.75 -16.55
C LEU A 260 -1.47 -35.17 -16.05
N LEU A 261 -0.39 -35.41 -15.32
CA LEU A 261 -0.09 -36.69 -14.67
C LEU A 261 -1.05 -37.01 -13.52
N SER A 262 -1.52 -36.01 -12.80
CA SER A 262 -2.41 -36.19 -11.64
C SER A 262 -3.75 -36.85 -12.02
N VAL A 263 -4.31 -36.53 -13.20
CA VAL A 263 -5.61 -37.03 -13.64
C VAL A 263 -5.61 -38.57 -13.86
N PRO A 264 -4.70 -39.17 -14.66
CA PRO A 264 -4.65 -40.62 -14.81
C PRO A 264 -4.26 -41.37 -13.55
N LEU A 265 -3.47 -40.77 -12.64
CA LEU A 265 -3.13 -41.37 -11.35
C LEU A 265 -4.36 -41.40 -10.43
N TYR A 266 -5.08 -40.30 -10.32
CA TYR A 266 -6.33 -40.22 -9.56
C TYR A 266 -7.40 -41.15 -10.12
N THR A 267 -7.53 -41.26 -11.44
CA THR A 267 -8.43 -42.21 -12.10
C THR A 267 -8.04 -43.67 -11.78
N SER A 268 -6.72 -43.93 -11.60
CA SER A 268 -6.25 -45.28 -11.27
C SER A 268 -6.41 -45.64 -9.82
N THR A 269 -6.33 -44.67 -8.91
CA THR A 269 -6.57 -44.84 -7.48
C THR A 269 -7.00 -43.53 -6.84
N VAL A 270 -8.14 -43.55 -6.15
CA VAL A 270 -8.65 -42.39 -5.41
C VAL A 270 -7.74 -41.90 -4.30
N ARG A 271 -6.73 -42.72 -3.90
CA ARG A 271 -5.71 -42.31 -2.92
C ARG A 271 -4.68 -41.33 -3.47
N ALA A 272 -4.52 -41.24 -4.80
CA ALA A 272 -3.65 -40.29 -5.45
C ALA A 272 -4.34 -38.93 -5.71
N CYS A 273 -4.90 -38.35 -4.67
CA CYS A 273 -5.84 -37.22 -4.77
C CYS A 273 -5.29 -35.89 -4.19
N PHE A 274 -4.02 -35.81 -3.84
CA PHE A 274 -3.48 -34.60 -3.19
C PHE A 274 -3.78 -33.32 -3.98
N LEU A 275 -3.48 -33.28 -5.28
CA LEU A 275 -3.74 -32.11 -6.11
C LEU A 275 -5.24 -31.85 -6.32
N GLN A 276 -6.04 -32.92 -6.51
CA GLN A 276 -7.50 -32.81 -6.63
C GLN A 276 -8.12 -32.23 -5.35
N THR A 277 -7.59 -32.65 -4.18
CA THR A 277 -8.04 -32.12 -2.90
C THR A 277 -7.66 -30.65 -2.75
N ALA A 278 -6.40 -30.29 -3.01
CA ALA A 278 -5.95 -28.92 -2.96
C ALA A 278 -6.77 -28.00 -3.87
N PHE A 279 -6.99 -28.42 -5.13
CA PHE A 279 -7.79 -27.67 -6.10
C PHE A 279 -9.25 -27.52 -5.64
N SER A 280 -9.82 -28.56 -5.05
CA SER A 280 -11.20 -28.53 -4.55
C SER A 280 -11.37 -27.62 -3.33
N VAL A 281 -10.39 -27.61 -2.41
CA VAL A 281 -10.40 -26.71 -1.25
C VAL A 281 -10.26 -25.27 -1.72
N GLU A 282 -9.40 -25.01 -2.73
CA GLU A 282 -9.26 -23.70 -3.33
C GLU A 282 -10.55 -23.23 -4.03
N MET A 283 -11.20 -24.10 -4.80
CA MET A 283 -12.51 -23.81 -5.37
C MET A 283 -13.57 -23.52 -4.29
N LEU A 284 -13.50 -24.20 -3.15
CA LEU A 284 -14.40 -23.97 -2.01
C LEU A 284 -14.11 -22.62 -1.35
N ARG A 285 -12.84 -22.28 -1.16
CA ARG A 285 -12.38 -21.01 -0.61
C ARG A 285 -12.88 -19.83 -1.45
N HIS A 286 -12.80 -19.97 -2.78
CA HIS A 286 -13.34 -18.99 -3.74
C HIS A 286 -14.82 -19.16 -4.08
N ARG A 287 -15.57 -19.99 -3.30
CA ARG A 287 -17.02 -20.17 -3.41
C ARG A 287 -17.52 -20.54 -4.78
N CYS A 288 -16.79 -21.34 -5.50
CA CYS A 288 -17.23 -21.83 -6.80
C CYS A 288 -18.60 -22.51 -6.71
N PRO A 289 -19.48 -22.29 -7.70
CA PRO A 289 -20.80 -22.91 -7.71
C PRO A 289 -20.69 -24.42 -7.83
N ILE A 290 -21.70 -25.14 -7.31
CA ILE A 290 -21.72 -26.62 -7.31
C ILE A 290 -21.57 -27.20 -8.72
N LYS A 291 -22.11 -26.54 -9.73
CA LYS A 291 -21.97 -26.95 -11.15
C LYS A 291 -20.51 -27.04 -11.59
N LEU A 292 -19.67 -26.10 -11.14
CA LEU A 292 -18.25 -26.13 -11.46
C LEU A 292 -17.54 -27.31 -10.80
N PHE A 293 -17.87 -27.62 -9.53
CA PHE A 293 -17.36 -28.83 -8.87
C PHE A 293 -17.77 -30.10 -9.63
N THR A 294 -19.02 -30.18 -10.08
CA THR A 294 -19.50 -31.33 -10.86
C THR A 294 -18.71 -31.49 -12.16
N ILE A 295 -18.50 -30.40 -12.92
CA ILE A 295 -17.75 -30.40 -14.17
C ILE A 295 -16.28 -30.80 -13.92
N THR A 296 -15.61 -30.16 -13.00
CA THR A 296 -14.18 -30.43 -12.75
C THR A 296 -13.96 -31.80 -12.12
N ASN A 297 -14.90 -32.30 -11.33
CA ASN A 297 -14.87 -33.67 -10.81
C ASN A 297 -15.05 -34.71 -11.91
N SER A 298 -15.97 -34.50 -12.83
CA SER A 298 -16.14 -35.40 -13.98
C SER A 298 -14.92 -35.45 -14.89
N LEU A 299 -14.11 -34.39 -14.92
CA LEU A 299 -12.83 -34.34 -15.63
C LEU A 299 -11.65 -34.93 -14.82
N GLY A 300 -11.88 -35.36 -13.56
CA GLY A 300 -10.81 -35.86 -12.70
C GLY A 300 -9.85 -34.79 -12.16
N ILE A 301 -10.21 -33.51 -12.27
CA ILE A 301 -9.39 -32.37 -11.84
C ILE A 301 -9.65 -32.01 -10.38
N SER A 302 -10.89 -32.21 -9.89
CA SER A 302 -11.28 -31.92 -8.52
C SER A 302 -11.98 -33.10 -7.86
N GLN A 303 -12.16 -32.98 -6.56
CA GLN A 303 -13.09 -33.83 -5.80
C GLN A 303 -14.49 -33.18 -5.76
N SER A 304 -15.47 -33.89 -5.16
CA SER A 304 -16.80 -33.36 -4.93
C SER A 304 -16.78 -32.20 -3.91
N LYS A 305 -17.79 -31.32 -3.97
CA LYS A 305 -17.92 -30.20 -3.01
C LYS A 305 -18.04 -30.71 -1.56
N THR A 306 -18.64 -31.89 -1.34
CA THR A 306 -18.74 -32.51 -0.02
C THR A 306 -17.37 -32.96 0.50
N ALA A 307 -16.56 -33.60 -0.34
CA ALA A 307 -15.19 -33.97 0.03
C ALA A 307 -14.32 -32.73 0.30
N ALA A 308 -14.42 -31.70 -0.53
CA ALA A 308 -13.75 -30.43 -0.30
C ALA A 308 -14.06 -29.82 1.06
N ARG A 309 -15.33 -29.85 1.49
CA ARG A 309 -15.76 -29.36 2.83
C ARG A 309 -15.13 -30.17 3.97
N ILE A 310 -15.04 -31.49 3.82
CA ILE A 310 -14.40 -32.35 4.84
C ILE A 310 -12.93 -32.01 4.99
N HIS A 311 -12.23 -31.86 3.89
CA HIS A 311 -10.79 -31.48 3.91
C HIS A 311 -10.56 -30.04 4.41
N ALA A 312 -11.38 -29.10 4.00
CA ALA A 312 -11.35 -27.73 4.51
C ALA A 312 -11.59 -27.69 6.03
N LYS A 313 -12.57 -28.48 6.54
CA LYS A 313 -12.82 -28.59 7.98
C LYS A 313 -11.61 -29.16 8.75
N ARG A 314 -10.92 -30.15 8.19
CA ARG A 314 -9.70 -30.70 8.82
C ARG A 314 -8.59 -29.66 8.89
N LEU A 315 -8.35 -28.92 7.80
CA LEU A 315 -7.39 -27.81 7.81
C LEU A 315 -7.76 -26.73 8.85
N ALA A 316 -9.05 -26.40 8.93
CA ALA A 316 -9.55 -25.40 9.87
C ALA A 316 -9.39 -25.84 11.35
N GLN A 317 -9.42 -27.13 11.66
CA GLN A 317 -9.25 -27.64 13.04
C GLN A 317 -7.86 -27.36 13.64
N GLU A 318 -6.85 -27.23 12.80
CA GLU A 318 -5.45 -26.98 13.21
C GLU A 318 -4.97 -25.57 12.84
N HIS A 319 -5.90 -24.64 12.57
CA HIS A 319 -5.56 -23.30 12.09
C HIS A 319 -4.69 -22.51 13.07
N ASP A 320 -4.85 -22.70 14.36
CA ASP A 320 -4.17 -21.99 15.45
C ASP A 320 -3.01 -22.78 16.09
N ARG A 321 -2.70 -23.98 15.58
CA ARG A 321 -1.65 -24.86 16.12
C ARG A 321 -0.31 -24.15 16.27
N GLN A 322 0.06 -23.35 15.28
CA GLN A 322 1.33 -22.62 15.29
C GLN A 322 1.40 -21.59 16.42
N VAL A 323 0.31 -20.88 16.67
CA VAL A 323 0.25 -19.88 17.76
C VAL A 323 0.29 -20.57 19.14
N LYS A 324 -0.39 -21.69 19.27
CA LYS A 324 -0.31 -22.53 20.49
C LYS A 324 1.13 -23.03 20.72
N GLN A 325 1.83 -23.44 19.67
CA GLN A 325 3.25 -23.79 19.76
C GLN A 325 4.11 -22.60 20.22
N TRP A 326 3.91 -21.41 19.65
CA TRP A 326 4.61 -20.20 20.08
C TRP A 326 4.32 -19.87 21.56
N ARG A 327 3.05 -19.99 21.98
CA ARG A 327 2.66 -19.79 23.38
C ARG A 327 3.40 -20.77 24.30
N ASP A 328 3.34 -22.07 23.99
CA ASP A 328 3.94 -23.12 24.80
C ASP A 328 5.47 -22.99 24.85
N GLU A 329 6.12 -22.57 23.76
CA GLU A 329 7.54 -22.26 23.73
C GLU A 329 7.88 -21.10 24.66
N ILE A 330 7.07 -20.03 24.68
CA ILE A 330 7.26 -18.91 25.61
C ILE A 330 7.13 -19.37 27.07
N GLN A 331 6.16 -20.25 27.37
CA GLN A 331 5.91 -20.76 28.72
C GLN A 331 7.02 -21.68 29.24
N THR A 332 7.58 -22.52 28.35
CA THR A 332 8.52 -23.58 28.74
C THR A 332 9.97 -23.16 28.73
N THR A 333 10.34 -22.13 27.96
CA THR A 333 11.75 -21.74 27.84
C THR A 333 12.23 -20.97 29.06
N ARG A 334 13.21 -21.51 29.79
CA ARG A 334 13.84 -20.86 30.93
C ARG A 334 14.67 -19.64 30.53
N ARG A 335 14.61 -18.56 31.30
CA ARG A 335 15.33 -17.29 31.06
C ARG A 335 16.83 -17.43 30.84
N THR A 336 17.46 -18.44 31.40
CA THR A 336 18.92 -18.69 31.36
C THR A 336 19.43 -19.31 30.06
N GLN A 337 18.57 -19.85 29.23
CA GLN A 337 18.97 -20.60 28.03
C GLN A 337 19.24 -19.70 26.80
N TYR A 338 18.97 -18.41 26.89
CA TYR A 338 19.07 -17.47 25.75
C TYR A 338 20.40 -16.73 25.61
N CYS A 339 21.32 -16.87 26.57
CA CYS A 339 22.59 -16.13 26.48
C CYS A 339 23.55 -16.66 25.41
N CYS A 340 23.32 -17.86 24.86
CA CYS A 340 24.26 -18.53 23.97
C CYS A 340 23.66 -19.10 22.70
N ASP A 341 22.33 -19.06 22.51
CA ASP A 341 21.69 -19.66 21.34
C ASP A 341 21.02 -18.61 20.47
N ASP A 342 20.98 -18.89 19.17
CA ASP A 342 20.51 -18.00 18.12
C ASP A 342 19.11 -17.42 18.46
N SER A 343 19.07 -16.23 19.07
CA SER A 343 17.84 -15.49 19.42
C SER A 343 16.87 -15.31 18.25
N ARG A 344 17.28 -15.70 17.05
CA ARG A 344 16.56 -15.63 15.80
C ARG A 344 15.37 -16.58 15.72
N LYS A 345 15.33 -17.64 16.51
CA LYS A 345 14.31 -18.70 16.42
C LYS A 345 13.28 -18.68 17.53
N ALA A 346 13.48 -17.86 18.55
CA ALA A 346 12.57 -17.84 19.69
C ALA A 346 11.21 -17.23 19.30
N ALA A 347 10.12 -17.92 19.65
CA ALA A 347 8.77 -17.48 19.37
C ALA A 347 8.40 -16.22 20.17
N ALA A 348 7.99 -15.16 19.48
CA ALA A 348 7.29 -14.01 20.05
C ALA A 348 6.29 -13.54 18.99
N TYR A 349 5.16 -13.01 19.42
CA TYR A 349 4.07 -12.63 18.51
C TYR A 349 3.23 -11.49 19.04
N THR A 350 2.49 -10.86 18.14
CA THR A 350 1.52 -9.80 18.42
C THR A 350 0.16 -10.19 17.88
N PHE A 351 -0.90 -9.59 18.42
CA PHE A 351 -2.26 -9.79 17.92
C PHE A 351 -2.75 -8.60 17.13
N THR A 352 -3.62 -8.88 16.15
CA THR A 352 -4.47 -7.86 15.54
C THR A 352 -5.89 -8.36 15.39
N TRP A 353 -6.82 -7.43 15.32
CA TRP A 353 -8.20 -7.75 15.01
C TRP A 353 -8.90 -6.59 14.31
N GLY A 354 -9.95 -6.89 13.54
CA GLY A 354 -10.74 -5.89 12.86
C GLY A 354 -12.16 -6.38 12.58
N LYS A 355 -13.07 -5.43 12.34
CA LYS A 355 -14.51 -5.69 12.18
C LYS A 355 -14.92 -5.81 10.71
N VAL A 356 -15.82 -6.72 10.43
CA VAL A 356 -16.46 -6.86 9.12
C VAL A 356 -17.97 -7.06 9.26
N ARG A 357 -18.75 -6.34 8.45
CA ARG A 357 -20.19 -6.54 8.33
C ARG A 357 -20.48 -7.55 7.25
N VAL A 358 -21.13 -8.66 7.62
CA VAL A 358 -21.52 -9.74 6.73
C VAL A 358 -23.04 -9.78 6.60
N PRO A 359 -23.59 -9.82 5.38
CA PRO A 359 -25.04 -9.99 5.20
C PRO A 359 -25.52 -11.32 5.82
N SER A 360 -26.51 -11.24 6.70
CA SER A 360 -27.15 -12.40 7.30
C SER A 360 -28.55 -12.58 6.73
N VAL A 361 -28.98 -13.83 6.50
CA VAL A 361 -30.37 -14.12 6.19
C VAL A 361 -31.17 -14.30 7.47
N SER A 362 -32.13 -13.42 7.63
CA SER A 362 -33.23 -13.68 8.54
C SER A 362 -34.05 -14.86 7.98
N ARG A 363 -34.31 -15.88 8.81
CA ARG A 363 -35.14 -17.03 8.44
C ARG A 363 -36.63 -16.75 8.37
N SER A 364 -37.07 -15.50 8.42
CA SER A 364 -38.48 -15.14 8.33
C SER A 364 -38.84 -14.72 6.90
N ASP A 365 -39.78 -15.43 6.32
CA ASP A 365 -40.32 -15.31 4.97
C ASP A 365 -41.11 -14.01 4.67
N SER A 366 -40.75 -12.89 5.20
CA SER A 366 -41.35 -11.61 4.80
C SER A 366 -40.48 -10.91 3.77
N ALA A 367 -41.02 -10.76 2.57
CA ALA A 367 -40.40 -10.12 1.41
C ALA A 367 -40.02 -8.63 1.61
N ASP A 368 -40.44 -8.01 2.69
CA ASP A 368 -40.32 -6.58 2.97
C ASP A 368 -39.17 -6.20 3.93
N ARG A 369 -38.44 -7.18 4.47
CA ARG A 369 -37.32 -6.88 5.37
C ARG A 369 -35.99 -6.95 4.61
N GLY A 370 -35.34 -5.79 4.50
CA GLY A 370 -34.00 -5.65 3.93
C GLY A 370 -32.97 -6.56 4.63
N TYR A 371 -31.85 -6.84 3.96
CA TYR A 371 -30.76 -7.65 4.51
C TYR A 371 -30.33 -7.14 5.90
N SER A 372 -30.36 -8.03 6.90
CA SER A 372 -29.71 -7.78 8.18
C SER A 372 -28.21 -8.04 8.05
N PHE A 373 -27.39 -7.17 8.64
CA PHE A 373 -25.95 -7.37 8.70
C PHE A 373 -25.54 -7.82 10.09
N VAL A 374 -24.66 -8.82 10.15
CA VAL A 374 -24.01 -9.24 11.39
C VAL A 374 -22.58 -8.78 11.37
N THR A 375 -22.14 -8.10 12.43
CA THR A 375 -20.75 -7.70 12.60
C THR A 375 -19.94 -8.90 13.10
N TRP A 376 -18.81 -9.17 12.46
CA TRP A 376 -17.84 -10.18 12.85
C TRP A 376 -16.52 -9.51 13.19
N ALA A 377 -15.82 -10.02 14.18
CA ALA A 377 -14.44 -9.64 14.49
C ALA A 377 -13.48 -10.75 14.04
N PHE A 378 -12.59 -10.41 13.13
CA PHE A 378 -11.49 -11.27 12.66
C PHE A 378 -10.27 -11.05 13.52
N ARG A 379 -9.56 -12.12 13.88
CA ARG A 379 -8.40 -12.10 14.76
C ARG A 379 -7.21 -12.78 14.11
N PHE A 380 -6.04 -12.19 14.28
CA PHE A 380 -4.79 -12.70 13.72
C PHE A 380 -3.67 -12.63 14.75
N ALA A 381 -2.72 -13.55 14.63
CA ALA A 381 -1.45 -13.51 15.34
C ALA A 381 -0.30 -13.34 14.33
N HIS A 382 0.66 -12.50 14.64
CA HIS A 382 1.80 -12.19 13.78
C HIS A 382 3.10 -12.46 14.53
N GLN A 383 3.94 -13.30 13.96
CA GLN A 383 5.27 -13.54 14.53
C GLN A 383 6.13 -12.27 14.44
N VAL A 384 6.67 -11.82 15.55
CA VAL A 384 7.61 -10.69 15.57
C VAL A 384 8.98 -11.09 15.05
N ARG A 385 9.71 -10.14 14.52
CA ARG A 385 11.04 -10.36 13.94
C ARG A 385 12.17 -9.99 14.88
N VAL A 386 11.90 -9.11 15.84
CA VAL A 386 12.84 -8.73 16.90
C VAL A 386 12.30 -9.22 18.23
N ASN A 387 13.08 -10.04 18.94
CA ASN A 387 12.65 -10.64 20.20
C ASN A 387 13.33 -9.96 21.39
N PHE A 388 12.53 -9.40 22.28
CA PHE A 388 12.96 -8.65 23.45
C PHE A 388 12.72 -9.40 24.78
N ARG A 389 12.50 -10.71 24.74
CA ARG A 389 12.18 -11.53 25.94
C ARG A 389 13.21 -11.43 27.07
N TYR A 390 14.44 -11.09 26.75
CA TYR A 390 15.56 -10.96 27.70
C TYR A 390 15.60 -9.60 28.41
N LEU A 391 14.85 -8.61 27.95
CA LEU A 391 14.85 -7.29 28.54
C LEU A 391 14.01 -7.26 29.83
N HIS A 392 14.57 -6.65 30.84
CA HIS A 392 13.94 -6.43 32.13
C HIS A 392 14.17 -4.99 32.56
N GLY A 393 13.14 -4.33 32.98
CA GLY A 393 13.16 -3.00 33.52
C GLY A 393 11.79 -2.72 34.14
N ASP A 394 11.76 -2.24 35.36
CA ASP A 394 10.52 -1.95 36.04
C ASP A 394 9.87 -0.69 35.44
N PRO A 395 8.55 -0.66 35.34
CA PRO A 395 7.81 0.50 34.88
C PRO A 395 7.84 1.62 35.95
N ILE A 396 7.99 2.86 35.48
CA ILE A 396 7.86 4.06 36.33
C ILE A 396 6.44 4.63 36.27
N LYS A 397 6.12 5.57 37.14
CA LYS A 397 4.83 6.28 37.03
C LYS A 397 4.78 7.19 35.81
N ALA A 398 3.60 7.36 35.21
CA ALA A 398 3.42 8.22 34.05
C ALA A 398 3.81 9.68 34.36
N VAL A 399 3.54 10.16 35.58
CA VAL A 399 3.94 11.51 36.01
C VAL A 399 5.46 11.68 36.18
N GLU A 400 6.21 10.59 36.32
CA GLU A 400 7.67 10.59 36.42
C GLU A 400 8.33 10.61 35.03
N VAL A 401 7.58 10.30 33.95
CA VAL A 401 8.06 10.41 32.59
C VAL A 401 8.28 11.88 32.25
N SER A 402 9.47 12.20 31.76
CA SER A 402 9.79 13.58 31.39
C SER A 402 8.89 14.09 30.25
N PRO A 403 8.23 15.24 30.40
CA PRO A 403 7.48 15.83 29.30
C PRO A 403 8.32 16.10 28.05
N TYR A 404 9.62 16.33 28.21
CA TYR A 404 10.55 16.53 27.09
C TYR A 404 10.81 15.26 26.29
N SER A 405 10.57 14.07 26.87
CA SER A 405 10.75 12.81 26.15
C SER A 405 9.56 12.47 25.25
N VAL A 406 8.34 12.93 25.58
CA VAL A 406 7.12 12.68 24.80
C VAL A 406 6.82 13.76 23.77
N LEU A 407 7.41 14.95 23.92
CA LEU A 407 7.29 16.06 22.97
C LEU A 407 8.43 16.07 21.96
N PRO A 408 8.26 16.69 20.77
CA PRO A 408 9.34 16.83 19.79
C PRO A 408 10.51 17.61 20.36
N THR A 409 11.70 17.09 20.23
CA THR A 409 12.97 17.74 20.59
C THR A 409 13.66 18.28 19.33
N ARG A 410 14.71 19.08 19.53
CA ARG A 410 15.59 19.50 18.43
C ARG A 410 16.13 18.31 17.63
N GLN A 411 16.46 17.21 18.29
CA GLN A 411 16.90 15.98 17.65
C GLN A 411 15.79 15.36 16.80
N THR A 412 14.53 15.37 17.27
CA THR A 412 13.36 14.94 16.50
C THR A 412 13.24 15.76 15.20
N TYR A 413 13.34 17.09 15.28
CA TYR A 413 13.29 17.95 14.08
C TYR A 413 14.44 17.67 13.12
N GLU A 414 15.64 17.47 13.62
CA GLU A 414 16.83 17.13 12.81
C GLU A 414 16.62 15.79 12.09
N SER A 415 16.19 14.77 12.81
CA SER A 415 15.87 13.43 12.26
C SER A 415 14.84 13.51 11.11
N LEU A 416 13.72 14.20 11.34
CA LEU A 416 12.68 14.39 10.34
C LEU A 416 13.19 15.17 9.11
N ARG A 417 13.96 16.21 9.33
CA ARG A 417 14.56 17.05 8.28
C ARG A 417 15.51 16.26 7.39
N GLN A 418 16.38 15.45 7.99
CA GLN A 418 17.28 14.58 7.24
C GLN A 418 16.53 13.54 6.43
N ARG A 419 15.47 12.96 6.99
CA ARG A 419 14.63 11.98 6.28
C ARG A 419 13.93 12.63 5.09
N MET A 420 13.36 13.82 5.25
CA MET A 420 12.76 14.58 4.15
C MET A 420 13.81 14.94 3.07
N LYS A 421 15.02 15.35 3.46
CA LYS A 421 16.13 15.62 2.54
C LYS A 421 16.42 14.39 1.67
N ILE A 422 16.53 13.21 2.26
CA ILE A 422 16.77 11.96 1.51
C ILE A 422 15.63 11.66 0.53
N ILE A 423 14.38 11.92 0.91
CA ILE A 423 13.23 11.71 0.01
C ILE A 423 13.28 12.69 -1.16
N VAL A 424 13.57 13.97 -0.91
CA VAL A 424 13.75 14.96 -1.97
C VAL A 424 14.88 14.54 -2.91
N MET A 425 16.02 14.09 -2.39
CA MET A 425 17.12 13.56 -3.21
C MET A 425 16.68 12.38 -4.09
N ARG A 426 15.88 11.46 -3.56
CA ARG A 426 15.33 10.33 -4.33
C ARG A 426 14.42 10.81 -5.47
N ILE A 427 13.53 11.75 -5.16
CA ILE A 427 12.58 12.32 -6.15
C ILE A 427 13.35 13.02 -7.28
N ILE A 428 14.30 13.89 -6.95
CA ILE A 428 15.09 14.63 -7.93
C ILE A 428 15.91 13.66 -8.79
N ALA A 429 16.59 12.69 -8.17
CA ALA A 429 17.39 11.69 -8.89
C ALA A 429 16.56 10.77 -9.79
N ASP A 430 15.29 10.55 -9.45
CA ASP A 430 14.40 9.70 -10.24
C ASP A 430 13.80 10.43 -11.44
N ASN A 431 13.69 11.77 -11.38
CA ASN A 431 12.98 12.56 -12.39
C ASN A 431 13.87 13.42 -13.27
N LEU A 432 15.10 13.77 -12.88
CA LEU A 432 16.05 14.46 -13.73
C LEU A 432 16.90 13.46 -14.53
N GLU A 433 16.91 13.61 -15.87
CA GLU A 433 17.63 12.69 -16.78
C GLU A 433 19.13 12.63 -16.51
N VAL A 434 19.74 13.78 -16.22
CA VAL A 434 21.19 13.90 -15.95
C VAL A 434 21.63 13.08 -14.73
N LEU A 435 20.71 12.81 -13.80
CA LEU A 435 20.97 12.08 -12.56
C LEU A 435 20.74 10.57 -12.68
N LYS A 436 20.42 10.04 -13.87
CA LYS A 436 20.29 8.59 -14.08
C LYS A 436 21.56 7.82 -13.72
N GLY A 437 22.74 8.37 -13.96
CA GLY A 437 24.02 7.78 -13.55
C GLY A 437 24.21 7.72 -12.03
N PRO A 438 24.13 8.85 -11.31
CA PRO A 438 24.22 8.91 -9.84
C PRO A 438 23.04 8.26 -9.09
N ARG A 439 21.90 8.03 -9.74
CA ARG A 439 20.68 7.50 -9.17
C ARG A 439 20.88 6.27 -8.26
N GLY A 440 21.77 5.36 -8.63
CA GLY A 440 22.11 4.18 -7.85
C GLY A 440 22.84 4.45 -6.53
N ARG A 441 23.34 5.67 -6.31
CA ARG A 441 24.07 6.07 -5.10
C ARG A 441 23.20 6.76 -4.08
N VAL A 442 22.05 7.29 -4.48
CA VAL A 442 21.09 7.88 -3.55
C VAL A 442 20.59 6.81 -2.60
N VAL A 443 20.61 7.12 -1.31
CA VAL A 443 20.17 6.20 -0.26
C VAL A 443 18.72 5.79 -0.49
N ARG A 444 18.50 4.53 -0.83
CA ARG A 444 17.15 3.96 -1.05
C ARG A 444 16.54 3.40 0.22
N HIS A 445 17.38 2.91 1.12
CA HIS A 445 16.98 2.36 2.41
C HIS A 445 17.79 3.05 3.49
N ILE A 446 17.12 3.70 4.43
CA ILE A 446 17.76 4.36 5.56
C ILE A 446 18.08 3.28 6.60
N PRO A 447 19.36 3.00 6.89
CA PRO A 447 19.74 1.93 7.78
C PRO A 447 19.42 2.29 9.23
N HIS A 448 19.00 1.28 9.99
CA HIS A 448 18.81 1.33 11.45
C HIS A 448 19.25 0.00 12.08
N ILE A 449 19.30 -0.08 13.40
CA ILE A 449 19.88 -1.22 14.13
C ILE A 449 19.25 -2.59 13.81
N TYR A 450 17.99 -2.62 13.38
CA TYR A 450 17.25 -3.85 13.03
C TYR A 450 16.94 -3.97 11.54
N SER A 451 17.60 -3.22 10.65
CA SER A 451 17.32 -3.24 9.20
C SER A 451 17.30 -4.64 8.60
N ASP A 452 18.23 -5.51 9.01
CA ASP A 452 18.30 -6.88 8.47
C ASP A 452 17.12 -7.74 8.94
N ARG A 453 16.69 -7.55 10.20
CA ARG A 453 15.50 -8.24 10.73
C ARG A 453 14.23 -7.78 10.03
N MET A 454 14.14 -6.48 9.72
CA MET A 454 12.98 -5.90 9.05
C MET A 454 12.83 -6.33 7.58
N LYS A 455 13.88 -6.91 6.96
CA LYS A 455 13.81 -7.56 5.63
C LYS A 455 13.24 -8.98 5.70
N GLU A 456 13.19 -9.62 6.87
CA GLU A 456 12.73 -11.00 7.00
C GLU A 456 11.21 -11.10 6.78
N GLN A 457 10.78 -12.20 6.17
CA GLN A 457 9.37 -12.43 5.91
C GLN A 457 8.63 -12.74 7.22
N SER A 458 7.56 -11.99 7.48
CA SER A 458 6.70 -12.20 8.63
C SER A 458 5.72 -13.34 8.42
N THR A 459 5.44 -14.09 9.48
CA THR A 459 4.42 -15.14 9.52
C THR A 459 3.16 -14.61 10.17
N THR A 460 2.00 -14.80 9.52
CA THR A 460 0.68 -14.41 10.03
C THR A 460 -0.20 -15.64 10.13
N VAL A 461 -0.89 -15.81 11.25
CA VAL A 461 -1.81 -16.91 11.52
C VAL A 461 -3.20 -16.35 11.82
N SER A 462 -4.23 -16.89 11.18
CA SER A 462 -5.62 -16.53 11.51
C SER A 462 -6.07 -17.26 12.78
N LEU A 463 -6.62 -16.52 13.71
CA LEU A 463 -7.28 -17.06 14.93
C LEU A 463 -8.80 -17.18 14.75
N GLY A 464 -9.26 -17.06 13.50
CA GLY A 464 -10.66 -17.15 13.15
C GLY A 464 -11.45 -15.87 13.39
N ALA A 465 -12.77 -15.99 13.31
CA ALA A 465 -13.71 -14.90 13.50
C ALA A 465 -14.73 -15.21 14.57
N VAL A 466 -15.13 -14.20 15.33
CA VAL A 466 -16.19 -14.30 16.34
C VAL A 466 -17.26 -13.25 16.07
N ILE A 467 -18.50 -13.52 16.48
CA ILE A 467 -19.53 -12.50 16.55
C ILE A 467 -19.41 -11.83 17.92
N PRO A 468 -18.96 -10.56 17.98
CA PRO A 468 -18.86 -9.88 19.25
C PRO A 468 -20.24 -9.60 19.84
N ASN A 469 -20.35 -9.62 21.16
CA ASN A 469 -21.58 -9.25 21.84
C ASN A 469 -21.84 -7.75 21.65
N THR A 470 -23.09 -7.37 21.41
CA THR A 470 -23.44 -5.98 21.03
C THR A 470 -23.17 -4.94 22.10
N THR A 471 -23.15 -5.34 23.38
CA THR A 471 -22.92 -4.42 24.52
C THR A 471 -21.44 -4.29 24.92
N GLU A 472 -20.61 -5.32 24.60
CA GLU A 472 -19.22 -5.40 24.99
C GLU A 472 -18.34 -5.97 23.88
N GLU A 473 -18.39 -5.36 22.69
CA GLU A 473 -17.74 -5.90 21.48
C GLU A 473 -16.24 -6.17 21.68
N SER A 474 -15.51 -5.22 22.22
CA SER A 474 -14.05 -5.32 22.39
C SER A 474 -13.66 -6.34 23.45
N VAL A 475 -14.42 -6.39 24.55
CA VAL A 475 -14.27 -7.35 25.63
C VAL A 475 -14.45 -8.80 25.13
N SER A 476 -15.47 -9.04 24.34
CA SER A 476 -15.72 -10.36 23.73
C SER A 476 -14.60 -10.82 22.79
N VAL A 477 -13.97 -9.89 22.07
CA VAL A 477 -12.83 -10.19 21.18
C VAL A 477 -11.58 -10.50 22.00
N ALA A 478 -11.30 -9.70 23.02
CA ALA A 478 -10.17 -9.88 23.91
C ALA A 478 -10.25 -11.19 24.70
N TYR A 479 -11.45 -11.53 25.21
CA TYR A 479 -11.71 -12.80 25.89
C TYR A 479 -11.33 -14.01 25.02
N GLY A 480 -11.65 -13.97 23.74
CA GLY A 480 -11.28 -15.04 22.81
C GLY A 480 -9.78 -15.07 22.44
N LEU A 481 -8.95 -14.13 22.88
CA LEU A 481 -7.49 -14.14 22.74
C LEU A 481 -6.79 -14.71 23.98
N LYS A 482 -7.49 -14.82 25.12
CA LYS A 482 -6.93 -15.28 26.40
C LYS A 482 -6.23 -16.64 26.30
N ASP A 483 -6.80 -17.57 25.53
CA ASP A 483 -6.26 -18.92 25.33
C ASP A 483 -4.88 -18.93 24.67
N TYR A 484 -4.49 -17.82 24.06
CA TYR A 484 -3.21 -17.65 23.36
C TYR A 484 -2.21 -16.81 24.14
N ILE A 485 -2.56 -16.32 25.35
CA ILE A 485 -1.63 -15.54 26.20
C ILE A 485 -0.78 -16.52 27.01
N PRO A 486 0.57 -16.44 26.91
CA PRO A 486 1.44 -17.26 27.73
C PRO A 486 1.38 -16.87 29.21
N VAL A 487 1.52 -17.85 30.09
CA VAL A 487 1.66 -17.63 31.53
C VAL A 487 3.08 -17.99 31.94
N VAL A 488 3.86 -17.04 32.45
CA VAL A 488 5.25 -17.22 32.83
C VAL A 488 5.40 -16.93 34.34
N SER A 489 5.83 -17.91 35.10
CA SER A 489 5.94 -17.80 36.57
C SER A 489 4.64 -17.36 37.26
N GLY A 490 3.51 -17.84 36.79
CA GLY A 490 2.17 -17.55 37.33
C GLY A 490 1.62 -16.18 36.98
N LYS A 491 2.30 -15.41 36.11
CA LYS A 491 1.83 -14.11 35.65
C LYS A 491 1.61 -14.14 34.13
N PRO A 492 0.55 -13.49 33.60
CA PRO A 492 0.35 -13.33 32.18
C PRO A 492 1.51 -12.61 31.51
N TYR A 493 1.91 -13.10 30.34
CA TYR A 493 2.95 -12.48 29.54
C TYR A 493 2.34 -11.43 28.62
N HIS A 494 2.74 -10.16 28.76
CA HIS A 494 2.17 -9.07 27.97
C HIS A 494 2.45 -9.23 26.48
N ILE A 495 1.39 -9.20 25.67
CA ILE A 495 1.44 -9.28 24.20
C ILE A 495 0.74 -8.04 23.64
N LEU A 496 1.34 -7.45 22.60
CA LEU A 496 0.72 -6.32 21.91
C LEU A 496 -0.53 -6.79 21.15
N CYS A 497 -1.58 -6.01 21.24
CA CYS A 497 -2.82 -6.19 20.50
C CYS A 497 -3.18 -4.89 19.75
N CYS A 498 -3.25 -4.93 18.42
CA CYS A 498 -3.64 -3.79 17.62
C CYS A 498 -5.08 -3.96 17.13
N GLY A 499 -5.94 -3.03 17.50
CA GLY A 499 -7.34 -2.97 17.08
C GLY A 499 -7.71 -1.64 16.43
N ASP A 500 -9.00 -1.33 16.39
CA ASP A 500 -9.53 -0.04 15.97
C ASP A 500 -9.34 1.01 17.08
N VAL A 501 -9.13 2.29 16.75
CA VAL A 501 -8.95 3.41 17.73
C VAL A 501 -10.07 3.42 18.79
N LEU A 502 -11.32 3.26 18.36
CA LEU A 502 -12.47 3.18 19.26
C LEU A 502 -12.47 1.94 20.16
N SER A 503 -11.72 0.93 19.78
CA SER A 503 -11.65 -0.35 20.50
C SER A 503 -10.69 -0.26 21.68
N THR A 504 -9.61 0.48 21.54
CA THR A 504 -8.61 0.70 22.61
C THR A 504 -9.28 1.32 23.84
N ASP A 505 -9.97 2.45 23.66
CA ASP A 505 -10.68 3.11 24.76
C ASP A 505 -11.77 2.21 25.39
N ARG A 506 -12.48 1.42 24.57
CA ARG A 506 -13.53 0.51 25.06
C ARG A 506 -13.00 -0.71 25.78
N THR A 507 -11.86 -1.24 25.35
CA THR A 507 -11.21 -2.37 26.02
C THR A 507 -10.68 -1.92 27.39
N GLU A 508 -10.07 -0.74 27.48
CA GLU A 508 -9.64 -0.16 28.75
C GLU A 508 -10.82 0.14 29.68
N GLN A 509 -11.93 0.70 29.17
CA GLN A 509 -13.16 0.93 29.96
C GLN A 509 -13.79 -0.39 30.40
N GLY A 510 -13.79 -1.41 29.53
CA GLY A 510 -14.28 -2.75 29.86
C GLY A 510 -13.46 -3.39 30.98
N ASN A 511 -12.13 -3.27 30.95
CA ASN A 511 -11.25 -3.73 32.01
C ASN A 511 -11.52 -2.98 33.34
N GLN A 512 -11.75 -1.66 33.29
CA GLN A 512 -12.09 -0.86 34.47
C GLN A 512 -13.41 -1.29 35.09
N ASN A 513 -14.47 -1.50 34.27
CA ASN A 513 -15.76 -1.92 34.76
C ASN A 513 -15.71 -3.31 35.39
N GLN A 514 -14.98 -4.25 34.79
CA GLN A 514 -14.83 -5.60 35.32
C GLN A 514 -13.99 -5.64 36.62
N ASN A 515 -12.98 -4.79 36.75
CA ASN A 515 -12.20 -4.68 37.97
C ASN A 515 -13.01 -4.11 39.12
N ASN A 516 -14.01 -3.25 38.86
CA ASN A 516 -14.86 -2.65 39.87
C ASN A 516 -16.04 -3.56 40.31
N GLU A 517 -16.53 -4.44 39.40
CA GLU A 517 -17.75 -5.21 39.64
C GLU A 517 -17.50 -6.67 40.06
N THR A 518 -16.34 -7.24 39.73
CA THR A 518 -16.06 -8.66 40.01
C THR A 518 -14.60 -8.89 40.44
N PRO A 519 -14.36 -9.38 41.63
CA PRO A 519 -13.02 -9.80 42.09
C PRO A 519 -12.54 -11.10 41.42
N ASN A 520 -13.24 -11.60 40.42
CA ASN A 520 -12.86 -12.86 39.75
C ASN A 520 -11.72 -12.60 38.78
N LEU A 521 -10.51 -13.01 39.17
CA LEU A 521 -9.26 -12.92 38.37
C LEU A 521 -9.40 -13.53 36.94
N ASP A 522 -10.32 -14.51 36.75
CA ASP A 522 -10.53 -15.15 35.46
C ASP A 522 -11.19 -14.26 34.41
N LEU A 523 -11.79 -13.15 34.81
CA LEU A 523 -12.43 -12.22 33.90
C LEU A 523 -11.55 -11.03 33.51
N ARG A 524 -10.34 -10.91 34.06
CA ARG A 524 -9.38 -9.86 33.70
C ARG A 524 -8.71 -10.18 32.36
N PHE A 525 -8.43 -9.13 31.59
CA PHE A 525 -7.68 -9.23 30.32
C PHE A 525 -6.17 -8.99 30.52
N ASP A 526 -5.66 -9.46 31.65
CA ASP A 526 -4.24 -9.35 31.99
C ASP A 526 -3.39 -9.97 30.86
N GLY A 527 -2.35 -9.26 30.45
CA GLY A 527 -1.43 -9.72 29.43
C GLY A 527 -1.71 -9.22 27.99
N LEU A 528 -2.76 -8.43 27.75
CA LEU A 528 -2.93 -7.69 26.48
C LEU A 528 -2.54 -6.23 26.68
N VAL A 529 -1.64 -5.74 25.82
CA VAL A 529 -1.25 -4.33 25.77
C VAL A 529 -1.71 -3.77 24.43
N GLU A 530 -2.58 -2.79 24.50
CA GLU A 530 -3.13 -2.15 23.30
C GLU A 530 -2.05 -1.36 22.57
N ALA A 531 -1.92 -1.64 21.27
CA ALA A 531 -1.03 -0.93 20.36
C ALA A 531 -1.88 -0.05 19.44
N PRO A 532 -1.54 1.24 19.27
CA PRO A 532 -2.35 2.12 18.45
C PRO A 532 -2.21 1.83 16.98
N PRO A 533 -3.26 2.11 16.22
CA PRO A 533 -3.29 1.88 14.79
C PRO A 533 -2.49 2.97 14.03
N GLU A 534 -1.43 2.56 13.34
CA GLU A 534 -0.61 3.44 12.49
C GLU A 534 -1.34 3.86 11.22
N PHE A 535 -2.02 2.91 10.57
CA PHE A 535 -2.72 3.15 9.32
C PHE A 535 -3.91 4.08 9.50
N GLN A 536 -4.71 3.89 10.54
CA GLN A 536 -5.86 4.77 10.80
C GLN A 536 -5.41 6.19 11.10
N LYS A 537 -4.31 6.36 11.84
CA LYS A 537 -3.67 7.66 12.07
C LYS A 537 -3.20 8.28 10.75
N GLU A 538 -2.50 7.52 9.90
CA GLU A 538 -2.07 7.97 8.58
C GLU A 538 -3.26 8.41 7.72
N HIS A 539 -4.33 7.64 7.72
CA HIS A 539 -5.56 7.95 6.98
C HIS A 539 -6.20 9.26 7.44
N LEU A 540 -6.29 9.48 8.75
CA LEU A 540 -6.81 10.73 9.31
C LEU A 540 -6.00 11.95 8.83
N PHE A 541 -4.67 11.86 8.90
CA PHE A 541 -3.82 12.96 8.43
C PHE A 541 -3.96 13.23 6.93
N HIS A 542 -4.19 12.20 6.11
CA HIS A 542 -4.50 12.38 4.70
C HIS A 542 -5.83 13.11 4.49
N GLU A 543 -6.86 12.75 5.25
CA GLU A 543 -8.16 13.45 5.21
C GLU A 543 -8.02 14.91 5.63
N GLU A 544 -7.27 15.19 6.68
CA GLU A 544 -7.01 16.55 7.15
C GLU A 544 -6.23 17.38 6.12
N MET A 545 -5.22 16.80 5.49
CA MET A 545 -4.51 17.45 4.39
C MET A 545 -5.47 17.83 3.25
N ILE A 546 -6.33 16.90 2.84
CA ILE A 546 -7.32 17.17 1.78
C ILE A 546 -8.31 18.23 2.22
N LYS A 547 -8.86 18.17 3.43
CA LYS A 547 -9.78 19.20 3.94
C LYS A 547 -9.15 20.60 3.97
N MET A 548 -7.86 20.68 4.32
CA MET A 548 -7.13 21.94 4.46
C MET A 548 -6.72 22.54 3.12
N LEU A 549 -6.30 21.70 2.16
CA LEU A 549 -5.66 22.14 0.92
C LEU A 549 -6.51 21.95 -0.34
N LEU A 550 -7.65 21.25 -0.26
CA LEU A 550 -8.58 21.07 -1.37
C LEU A 550 -9.82 21.93 -1.20
N SER A 551 -10.07 22.82 -2.14
CA SER A 551 -11.30 23.61 -2.20
C SER A 551 -11.94 23.49 -3.58
N GLU A 552 -13.24 23.20 -3.64
CA GLU A 552 -13.99 23.14 -4.91
C GLU A 552 -13.96 24.49 -5.66
N LYS A 553 -13.89 25.60 -4.92
CA LYS A 553 -13.78 26.97 -5.49
C LYS A 553 -12.43 27.22 -6.18
N SER A 554 -11.44 26.34 -6.01
CA SER A 554 -10.09 26.49 -6.54
C SER A 554 -9.84 25.72 -7.84
N GLU A 555 -10.89 25.23 -8.53
CA GLU A 555 -10.74 24.45 -9.78
C GLU A 555 -9.96 25.23 -10.86
N ASN A 556 -10.22 26.52 -10.99
CA ASN A 556 -9.55 27.39 -11.96
C ASN A 556 -8.30 28.07 -11.40
N SER A 557 -7.92 27.82 -10.14
CA SER A 557 -6.75 28.41 -9.51
C SER A 557 -5.52 27.59 -9.85
N ARG A 558 -4.64 28.12 -10.69
CA ARG A 558 -3.39 27.45 -11.09
C ARG A 558 -2.55 27.10 -9.85
N GLY A 559 -2.03 25.87 -9.81
CA GLY A 559 -1.28 25.35 -8.69
C GLY A 559 -2.11 24.89 -7.48
N SER A 560 -3.46 24.95 -7.52
CA SER A 560 -4.27 24.33 -6.48
C SER A 560 -4.41 22.82 -6.68
N LEU A 561 -4.66 22.06 -5.60
CA LEU A 561 -4.90 20.62 -5.69
C LEU A 561 -6.11 20.28 -6.57
N HIS A 562 -7.18 21.09 -6.52
CA HIS A 562 -8.36 20.87 -7.34
C HIS A 562 -8.07 21.08 -8.84
N HIS A 563 -7.31 22.12 -9.18
CA HIS A 563 -6.85 22.35 -10.56
C HIS A 563 -5.99 21.18 -11.06
N ILE A 564 -5.09 20.65 -10.22
CA ILE A 564 -4.24 19.50 -10.56
C ILE A 564 -5.09 18.24 -10.78
N ILE A 565 -6.11 17.99 -9.92
CA ILE A 565 -7.04 16.86 -10.10
C ILE A 565 -7.72 16.92 -11.46
N SER A 566 -8.23 18.11 -11.84
CA SER A 566 -8.93 18.33 -13.12
C SER A 566 -7.97 18.18 -14.31
N LEU A 567 -6.78 18.77 -14.23
CA LEU A 567 -5.78 18.78 -15.30
C LEU A 567 -5.20 17.40 -15.62
N PHE A 568 -4.94 16.60 -14.59
CA PHE A 568 -4.33 15.26 -14.71
C PHE A 568 -5.34 14.12 -14.60
N HIS A 569 -6.65 14.44 -14.60
CA HIS A 569 -7.73 13.46 -14.58
C HIS A 569 -7.65 12.44 -13.42
N PHE A 570 -7.30 12.91 -12.24
CA PHE A 570 -7.43 12.10 -11.06
C PHE A 570 -8.90 11.84 -10.76
N LYS A 571 -9.21 10.67 -10.23
CA LYS A 571 -10.56 10.37 -9.75
C LYS A 571 -10.85 11.30 -8.57
N THR A 572 -11.99 11.94 -8.59
CA THR A 572 -12.48 12.67 -7.42
C THR A 572 -12.56 11.72 -6.24
N PHE A 573 -12.14 12.18 -5.08
CA PHE A 573 -12.12 11.42 -3.83
C PHE A 573 -13.57 11.24 -3.31
N ASN A 574 -14.39 10.46 -4.01
CA ASN A 574 -15.72 10.10 -3.55
C ASN A 574 -15.60 8.95 -2.55
N ASN A 575 -16.22 9.09 -1.39
CA ASN A 575 -16.21 8.24 -0.19
C ASN A 575 -16.59 6.76 -0.38
N THR A 576 -16.30 6.12 -1.49
CA THR A 576 -16.45 4.68 -1.64
C THR A 576 -15.18 3.97 -1.16
N ALA A 577 -15.27 3.40 0.01
CA ALA A 577 -14.23 3.00 0.95
C ALA A 577 -13.09 2.07 0.45
N LYS A 578 -13.17 1.45 -0.72
CA LYS A 578 -12.18 0.42 -1.12
C LYS A 578 -10.89 0.95 -1.75
N ASP A 579 -10.96 2.06 -2.49
CA ASP A 579 -9.81 2.62 -3.22
C ASP A 579 -9.43 4.02 -2.73
N TYR A 580 -10.14 4.54 -1.72
CA TYR A 580 -9.99 5.92 -1.27
C TYR A 580 -8.56 6.21 -0.78
N PHE A 581 -8.06 5.39 0.14
CA PHE A 581 -6.71 5.53 0.69
C PHE A 581 -5.61 5.47 -0.37
N LEU A 582 -5.67 4.46 -1.26
CA LEU A 582 -4.67 4.33 -2.32
C LEU A 582 -4.74 5.47 -3.34
N ASN A 583 -5.94 5.93 -3.66
CA ASN A 583 -6.11 7.03 -4.61
C ASN A 583 -5.57 8.34 -4.02
N ILE A 584 -5.81 8.61 -2.73
CA ILE A 584 -5.23 9.76 -2.04
C ILE A 584 -3.72 9.62 -1.99
N TRP A 585 -3.21 8.46 -1.62
CA TRP A 585 -1.78 8.21 -1.55
C TRP A 585 -1.08 8.39 -2.91
N ASP A 586 -1.63 7.82 -3.97
CA ASP A 586 -1.12 8.00 -5.33
C ASP A 586 -1.14 9.48 -5.74
N PHE A 587 -2.17 10.23 -5.34
CA PHE A 587 -2.30 11.65 -5.60
C PHE A 587 -1.28 12.47 -4.81
N ILE A 588 -1.15 12.26 -3.50
CA ILE A 588 -0.16 12.96 -2.66
C ILE A 588 1.25 12.69 -3.19
N THR A 589 1.57 11.43 -3.50
CA THR A 589 2.88 11.05 -4.05
C THR A 589 3.16 11.75 -5.37
N PHE A 590 2.16 11.80 -6.27
CA PHE A 590 2.28 12.50 -7.56
C PHE A 590 2.52 14.00 -7.36
N VAL A 591 1.64 14.65 -6.58
CA VAL A 591 1.72 16.10 -6.35
C VAL A 591 3.05 16.47 -5.73
N THR A 592 3.47 15.77 -4.67
CA THR A 592 4.75 16.03 -4.01
C THR A 592 5.92 15.83 -4.97
N THR A 593 5.93 14.74 -5.73
CA THR A 593 6.97 14.46 -6.73
C THR A 593 7.02 15.56 -7.79
N ALA A 594 5.88 16.00 -8.29
CA ALA A 594 5.77 17.01 -9.33
C ALA A 594 6.27 18.39 -8.84
N TYR A 595 5.87 18.81 -7.63
CA TYR A 595 6.36 20.05 -7.03
C TYR A 595 7.86 20.03 -6.72
N VAL A 596 8.38 18.93 -6.17
CA VAL A 596 9.81 18.76 -5.89
C VAL A 596 10.62 18.82 -7.20
N THR A 597 10.12 18.17 -8.25
CA THR A 597 10.77 18.19 -9.58
C THR A 597 10.71 19.58 -10.19
N LEU A 598 9.58 20.28 -10.08
CA LEU A 598 9.43 21.66 -10.53
C LEU A 598 10.39 22.59 -9.80
N PHE A 599 10.53 22.45 -8.48
CA PHE A 599 11.51 23.21 -7.71
C PHE A 599 12.93 23.00 -8.25
N ALA A 600 13.33 21.73 -8.46
CA ALA A 600 14.67 21.42 -8.95
C ALA A 600 14.93 22.01 -10.34
N VAL A 601 13.96 21.94 -11.25
CA VAL A 601 14.06 22.54 -12.59
C VAL A 601 14.15 24.08 -12.52
N THR A 602 13.34 24.69 -11.66
CA THR A 602 13.32 26.16 -11.51
C THR A 602 14.60 26.66 -10.84
N GLU A 603 15.05 26.02 -9.76
CA GLU A 603 16.24 26.40 -9.00
C GLU A 603 17.53 26.25 -9.81
N CYS A 604 17.58 25.24 -10.67
CA CYS A 604 18.71 25.00 -11.56
C CYS A 604 18.62 25.77 -12.91
N GLY A 605 17.59 26.58 -13.13
CA GLY A 605 17.38 27.35 -14.35
C GLY A 605 17.20 26.51 -15.62
N LEU A 606 16.65 25.27 -15.49
CA LEU A 606 16.47 24.34 -16.62
C LEU A 606 15.18 24.65 -17.38
N ASP A 607 15.16 24.35 -18.69
CA ASP A 607 13.93 24.44 -19.49
C ASP A 607 13.07 23.17 -19.41
N SER A 608 13.69 22.03 -19.20
CA SER A 608 13.02 20.75 -19.06
C SER A 608 13.79 19.81 -18.13
N VAL A 609 13.15 18.70 -17.73
CA VAL A 609 13.76 17.65 -16.90
C VAL A 609 14.93 16.92 -17.59
N ASP A 610 15.07 17.05 -18.90
CA ASP A 610 16.09 16.38 -19.70
C ASP A 610 17.39 17.20 -19.82
N GLN A 611 17.36 18.48 -19.43
CA GLN A 611 18.51 19.34 -19.48
C GLN A 611 19.48 19.11 -18.32
N ARG A 612 20.76 19.42 -18.58
CA ARG A 612 21.80 19.36 -17.57
C ARG A 612 21.98 20.74 -16.91
N PRO A 613 21.98 20.82 -15.56
CA PRO A 613 22.33 22.07 -14.88
C PRO A 613 23.72 22.56 -15.24
N SER A 614 23.89 23.87 -15.37
CA SER A 614 25.17 24.48 -15.70
C SER A 614 26.24 24.29 -14.62
N ASP A 615 25.80 24.22 -13.36
CA ASP A 615 26.60 24.04 -12.15
C ASP A 615 26.78 22.58 -11.73
N TYR A 616 26.27 21.62 -12.53
CA TYR A 616 26.32 20.19 -12.19
C TYR A 616 27.75 19.67 -12.22
N PRO A 617 28.29 19.15 -11.09
CA PRO A 617 29.68 18.76 -10.97
C PRO A 617 30.07 17.62 -11.92
N SER A 618 31.31 17.71 -12.40
CA SER A 618 31.92 16.65 -13.23
C SER A 618 32.41 15.49 -12.39
N GLN A 619 32.89 15.74 -11.17
CA GLN A 619 33.35 14.71 -10.26
C GLN A 619 32.16 14.03 -9.56
N VAL A 620 32.27 12.75 -9.45
CA VAL A 620 31.21 11.89 -8.97
C VAL A 620 30.98 12.05 -7.44
N SER A 621 32.01 12.34 -6.66
CA SER A 621 31.92 12.70 -5.24
C SER A 621 31.02 13.90 -5.04
N ASP A 622 31.27 14.95 -5.76
CA ASP A 622 30.65 16.27 -5.58
C ASP A 622 29.18 16.28 -6.08
N GLN A 623 28.82 15.32 -6.96
CA GLN A 623 27.42 15.17 -7.44
C GLN A 623 26.43 14.85 -6.32
N MET A 624 26.86 14.10 -5.31
CA MET A 624 25.99 13.77 -4.18
C MET A 624 25.84 14.94 -3.22
N ASP A 625 26.90 15.72 -3.03
CA ASP A 625 26.88 16.92 -2.20
C ASP A 625 26.01 17.99 -2.87
N TRP A 626 26.18 18.22 -4.18
CA TRP A 626 25.34 19.11 -4.97
C TRP A 626 23.84 18.73 -4.87
N LEU A 627 23.51 17.44 -5.04
CA LEU A 627 22.14 16.97 -4.91
C LEU A 627 21.62 17.13 -3.47
N GLY A 628 22.49 16.91 -2.48
CA GLY A 628 22.22 17.11 -1.08
C GLY A 628 21.91 18.58 -0.73
N ASP A 629 22.65 19.52 -1.30
CA ASP A 629 22.45 20.94 -1.10
C ASP A 629 21.17 21.44 -1.77
N LEU A 630 20.88 20.97 -2.98
CA LEU A 630 19.63 21.27 -3.66
C LEU A 630 18.41 20.78 -2.85
N ALA A 631 18.49 19.56 -2.33
CA ALA A 631 17.44 19.00 -1.48
C ALA A 631 17.32 19.77 -0.15
N HIS A 632 18.43 20.23 0.43
CA HIS A 632 18.44 21.01 1.66
C HIS A 632 17.74 22.36 1.46
N ARG A 633 18.02 23.07 0.36
CA ARG A 633 17.34 24.33 0.03
C ARG A 633 15.84 24.19 -0.04
N LEU A 634 15.32 23.11 -0.68
CA LEU A 634 13.87 22.87 -0.71
C LEU A 634 13.31 22.61 0.68
N VAL A 635 13.95 21.72 1.45
CA VAL A 635 13.46 21.37 2.80
C VAL A 635 13.43 22.61 3.68
N ASP A 636 14.43 23.50 3.61
CA ASP A 636 14.46 24.75 4.35
C ASP A 636 13.35 25.70 3.93
N LEU A 637 13.12 25.83 2.63
CA LEU A 637 12.03 26.66 2.10
C LEU A 637 10.66 26.25 2.61
N VAL A 638 10.39 24.92 2.65
CA VAL A 638 9.08 24.41 3.02
C VAL A 638 8.95 23.99 4.49
N TRP A 639 10.01 24.14 5.30
CA TRP A 639 10.04 23.71 6.69
C TRP A 639 9.08 24.52 7.56
N MET A 640 8.03 23.91 8.08
CA MET A 640 6.96 24.58 8.80
C MET A 640 6.46 23.79 10.04
N PRO A 641 7.34 23.22 10.91
CA PRO A 641 6.91 22.56 12.13
C PRO A 641 6.45 23.57 13.19
N PRO A 642 5.77 23.12 14.27
CA PRO A 642 5.57 23.92 15.47
C PRO A 642 6.91 24.42 16.01
N SER A 643 6.92 25.63 16.60
CA SER A 643 8.19 26.22 17.08
C SER A 643 8.74 25.45 18.29
N GLN A 644 10.07 25.34 18.38
CA GLN A 644 10.73 24.68 19.53
C GLN A 644 10.47 25.45 20.84
N GLU A 645 10.26 26.73 20.76
CA GLU A 645 9.94 27.58 21.92
C GLU A 645 8.55 27.26 22.47
N ASP A 646 7.56 27.12 21.59
CA ASP A 646 6.20 26.70 21.99
C ASP A 646 6.24 25.28 22.62
N ILE A 647 7.03 24.38 22.07
CA ILE A 647 7.20 23.02 22.62
C ILE A 647 7.86 23.05 23.99
N ASN A 648 8.93 23.85 24.17
CA ASN A 648 9.59 24.00 25.46
C ASN A 648 8.65 24.59 26.52
N THR A 649 7.82 25.57 26.13
CA THR A 649 6.80 26.16 27.01
C THR A 649 5.76 25.10 27.43
N ALA A 650 5.30 24.27 26.49
CA ALA A 650 4.39 23.16 26.81
C ALA A 650 5.03 22.15 27.77
N ALA A 651 6.28 21.76 27.50
CA ALA A 651 7.01 20.82 28.37
C ALA A 651 7.21 21.36 29.80
N ALA A 652 7.59 22.63 29.92
CA ALA A 652 7.73 23.28 31.19
C ALA A 652 6.40 23.35 31.97
N ALA A 653 5.28 23.61 31.29
CA ALA A 653 3.95 23.60 31.89
C ALA A 653 3.51 22.21 32.33
N ALA A 654 3.86 21.16 31.59
CA ALA A 654 3.57 19.77 31.96
C ALA A 654 4.38 19.30 33.22
N GLY A 655 5.57 19.82 33.44
CA GLY A 655 6.43 19.49 34.58
C GLY A 655 5.97 20.12 35.90
N ARG A 656 5.04 21.08 35.89
CA ARG A 656 4.56 21.75 37.12
C ARG A 656 3.46 20.96 37.79
N SER A 657 3.61 20.63 39.08
CA SER A 657 2.57 19.90 39.83
C SER A 657 1.38 20.80 40.17
N ASP A 658 0.17 20.22 40.22
CA ASP A 658 -1.06 20.97 40.62
C ASP A 658 -1.02 21.51 42.06
N ARG A 659 -0.15 20.98 42.91
CA ARG A 659 0.07 21.58 44.23
C ARG A 659 0.62 23.00 44.18
N GLN A 660 1.25 23.39 43.05
CA GLN A 660 1.66 24.77 42.79
C GLN A 660 0.54 25.65 42.21
N LYS A 661 -0.60 25.07 41.76
CA LYS A 661 -1.77 25.84 41.31
C LYS A 661 -2.49 26.61 42.42
N LYS A 662 -2.41 26.13 43.64
CA LYS A 662 -3.02 26.81 44.78
C LYS A 662 -2.28 28.08 45.23
N THR A 663 -1.15 28.40 44.63
CA THR A 663 -0.30 29.52 45.05
C THR A 663 -0.01 30.55 43.97
N SER A 664 -0.68 30.48 42.82
CA SER A 664 -0.60 31.53 41.83
C SER A 664 -1.95 32.24 41.73
N PRO A 665 -2.19 33.22 42.60
CA PRO A 665 -3.32 34.11 42.42
C PRO A 665 -3.13 34.87 41.13
N PHE A 666 -4.22 35.02 40.38
CA PHE A 666 -4.26 35.77 39.13
C PHE A 666 -3.97 37.26 39.30
N CYS A 667 -3.79 37.78 40.47
CA CYS A 667 -3.48 39.17 40.74
C CYS A 667 -2.16 39.35 41.53
N TYR A 668 -1.56 40.55 41.48
CA TYR A 668 -0.34 40.92 42.23
C TYR A 668 -0.46 40.76 43.73
N CYS A 669 -1.68 41.01 44.27
CA CYS A 669 -1.91 40.93 45.71
C CYS A 669 -1.89 39.49 46.23
N ARG A 670 -2.05 38.51 45.37
CA ARG A 670 -2.11 37.09 45.74
C ARG A 670 -3.23 36.73 46.71
N GLU A 671 -4.29 37.54 46.78
CA GLU A 671 -5.46 37.36 47.62
C GLU A 671 -6.70 37.13 46.77
N GLU A 672 -7.64 36.32 47.26
CA GLU A 672 -8.97 36.21 46.67
C GLU A 672 -9.87 37.31 47.23
N LYS A 673 -10.31 38.24 46.41
CA LYS A 673 -11.28 39.32 46.73
C LYS A 673 -12.52 39.14 45.88
N PRO A 674 -13.49 38.38 46.38
CA PRO A 674 -14.66 37.99 45.58
C PRO A 674 -15.59 39.15 45.22
N GLU A 675 -15.48 40.29 45.86
CA GLU A 675 -16.33 41.47 45.61
C GLU A 675 -15.69 42.50 44.64
N GLU A 676 -14.40 42.36 44.31
CA GLU A 676 -13.76 43.29 43.38
C GLU A 676 -13.91 42.85 41.94
N GLN A 677 -14.18 43.83 41.06
CA GLN A 677 -14.19 43.60 39.61
C GLN A 677 -12.81 43.20 39.09
N LEU A 678 -12.78 42.30 38.16
CA LEU A 678 -11.55 41.81 37.56
C LEU A 678 -11.27 42.51 36.22
N VAL A 679 -10.07 43.03 36.06
CA VAL A 679 -9.54 43.63 34.85
C VAL A 679 -8.60 42.65 34.18
N ARG A 680 -8.69 42.60 32.89
CA ARG A 680 -7.88 41.66 32.09
C ARG A 680 -6.66 42.35 31.47
N CYS A 681 -5.49 41.74 31.58
CA CYS A 681 -4.32 42.17 30.84
C CYS A 681 -4.53 41.89 29.32
N CYS A 682 -4.23 42.88 28.48
CA CYS A 682 -4.44 42.81 27.03
C CYS A 682 -3.35 42.07 26.27
N SER A 683 -2.23 41.71 26.91
CA SER A 683 -1.18 40.93 26.27
C SER A 683 -1.59 39.46 26.04
N HIS A 684 -1.34 38.94 24.87
CA HIS A 684 -1.56 37.54 24.53
C HIS A 684 -0.69 36.57 25.36
N LEU A 685 0.47 37.05 25.83
CA LEU A 685 1.46 36.25 26.58
C LEU A 685 1.34 36.41 28.11
N CYS A 686 0.37 37.17 28.58
CA CYS A 686 0.24 37.42 30.02
C CYS A 686 -0.02 36.15 30.82
N PRO A 687 0.84 35.80 31.78
CA PRO A 687 0.67 34.61 32.62
C PRO A 687 -0.46 34.76 33.66
N GLY A 688 -0.80 35.98 34.06
CA GLY A 688 -1.79 36.30 35.08
C GLY A 688 -3.20 36.43 34.53
N ILE A 689 -3.37 36.96 33.35
CA ILE A 689 -4.61 37.17 32.57
C ILE A 689 -5.59 38.14 33.25
N TRP A 690 -5.97 37.91 34.51
CA TRP A 690 -6.96 38.67 35.28
C TRP A 690 -6.41 39.27 36.55
N PHE A 691 -6.77 40.51 36.88
CA PHE A 691 -6.31 41.25 38.05
C PHE A 691 -7.48 41.98 38.73
N HIS A 692 -7.45 42.19 40.03
CA HIS A 692 -8.45 43.01 40.67
C HIS A 692 -8.36 44.46 40.18
N ASP A 693 -9.48 45.12 39.97
CA ASP A 693 -9.52 46.50 39.50
C ASP A 693 -8.72 47.45 40.41
N GLY A 694 -8.90 47.35 41.70
CA GLY A 694 -8.11 48.12 42.68
C GLY A 694 -6.62 47.88 42.60
N CYS A 695 -6.18 46.65 42.35
CA CYS A 695 -4.77 46.35 42.17
C CYS A 695 -4.20 46.84 40.86
N ALA A 696 -4.97 46.75 39.74
CA ALA A 696 -4.60 47.26 38.43
C ALA A 696 -4.48 48.78 38.43
N ARG A 697 -5.41 49.49 39.08
CA ARG A 697 -5.37 50.95 39.24
C ARG A 697 -4.21 51.40 40.11
N ALA A 698 -3.86 50.68 41.14
CA ALA A 698 -2.68 50.98 41.98
C ALA A 698 -1.35 50.93 41.21
N GLN A 699 -1.30 50.23 40.07
CA GLN A 699 -0.09 50.17 39.27
C GLN A 699 -0.11 51.10 38.07
N THR A 700 -1.05 51.01 37.15
CA THR A 700 -0.97 51.75 35.86
C THR A 700 -2.31 51.99 35.19
N LEU A 701 -3.43 51.44 35.70
CA LEU A 701 -4.74 51.57 35.05
C LEU A 701 -5.34 52.91 35.33
N SER A 702 -5.42 53.80 34.37
CA SER A 702 -6.03 55.15 34.49
C SER A 702 -7.54 55.11 34.20
N ASP A 703 -7.95 54.38 33.18
CA ASP A 703 -9.36 54.21 32.78
C ASP A 703 -9.67 52.70 32.57
N PRO A 704 -10.81 52.17 33.12
CA PRO A 704 -11.20 50.78 32.91
C PRO A 704 -11.47 50.40 31.43
N HIS A 705 -11.64 51.36 30.57
CA HIS A 705 -11.93 51.19 29.14
C HIS A 705 -10.67 51.30 28.26
N GLU A 706 -9.49 51.67 28.83
CA GLU A 706 -8.24 51.68 28.11
C GLU A 706 -7.61 50.30 28.04
N ASP A 707 -6.81 50.09 27.01
CA ASP A 707 -5.98 48.87 26.84
C ASP A 707 -4.90 48.83 27.93
N TRP A 708 -5.04 47.90 28.86
CA TRP A 708 -4.21 47.80 30.03
C TRP A 708 -3.28 46.55 29.98
N PHE A 709 -2.02 46.75 30.35
CA PHE A 709 -1.03 45.72 30.47
C PHE A 709 -0.48 45.63 31.92
N CYS A 710 -0.42 44.43 32.45
CA CYS A 710 -0.04 44.20 33.84
C CYS A 710 1.41 44.45 34.15
N GLY A 711 2.27 44.67 33.16
CA GLY A 711 3.68 44.98 33.32
C GLY A 711 4.36 45.35 32.01
N PRO A 712 5.63 45.81 32.08
CA PRO A 712 6.38 46.26 30.91
C PRO A 712 6.58 45.13 29.86
N ASP A 713 6.75 43.91 30.29
CA ASP A 713 6.89 42.76 29.38
C ASP A 713 5.62 42.53 28.57
N CYS A 714 4.47 42.68 29.20
CA CYS A 714 3.17 42.56 28.53
C CYS A 714 2.88 43.74 27.61
N SER A 715 3.32 44.95 27.96
CA SER A 715 3.15 46.14 27.12
C SER A 715 4.11 46.16 25.94
N ALA A 716 5.33 45.58 26.09
CA ALA A 716 6.33 45.52 25.03
C ALA A 716 5.95 44.53 23.92
N ASP A 717 5.16 43.51 24.25
CA ASP A 717 4.70 42.50 23.30
C ASP A 717 3.73 43.06 22.25
N GLY A 718 2.96 44.13 22.57
CA GLY A 718 2.03 44.81 21.65
C GLY A 718 0.95 43.91 21.06
N THR A 719 0.81 42.67 21.49
CA THR A 719 -0.14 41.69 21.00
C THR A 719 -1.33 41.55 21.95
N TYR A 720 -2.54 41.69 21.40
CA TYR A 720 -3.79 41.65 22.15
C TYR A 720 -4.46 40.28 22.02
N ILE A 721 -5.20 39.85 23.06
CA ILE A 721 -5.83 38.54 23.05
C ILE A 721 -6.97 38.47 22.04
N TYR A 722 -7.94 39.30 22.13
CA TYR A 722 -9.06 39.46 21.19
C TYR A 722 -9.89 40.66 21.58
N CYS A 723 -10.63 41.21 20.67
CA CYS A 723 -11.51 42.33 20.66
C CYS A 723 -11.21 43.48 21.65
N HIS A 724 -11.37 44.69 21.19
CA HIS A 724 -11.12 45.88 21.98
C HIS A 724 -12.08 46.08 23.18
N CYS A 725 -13.22 45.36 23.21
CA CYS A 725 -14.12 45.39 24.38
C CYS A 725 -13.59 44.67 25.61
N LYS A 726 -12.52 43.86 25.46
CA LYS A 726 -11.88 43.10 26.55
C LYS A 726 -12.82 42.11 27.28
N GLU A 727 -14.04 41.89 26.78
CA GLU A 727 -15.05 41.04 27.42
C GLU A 727 -15.16 39.69 26.67
N GLN A 728 -15.42 38.66 27.39
CA GLN A 728 -15.71 37.33 26.86
C GLN A 728 -17.22 37.24 26.59
N LYS A 729 -17.68 37.86 25.49
CA LYS A 729 -19.08 37.81 25.03
C LYS A 729 -19.24 36.62 24.09
N GLY A 730 -20.32 35.86 24.25
CA GLY A 730 -20.77 34.96 23.19
C GLY A 730 -21.23 35.76 21.97
N GLY A 731 -21.07 35.20 20.77
CA GLY A 731 -21.52 35.84 19.53
C GLY A 731 -20.66 35.49 18.33
N GLN A 732 -21.04 36.02 17.17
CA GLN A 732 -20.22 35.84 15.97
C GLN A 732 -18.94 36.65 16.07
N MET A 733 -17.83 35.95 15.83
CA MET A 733 -16.49 36.52 15.80
C MET A 733 -16.02 36.75 14.37
N VAL A 734 -15.34 37.86 14.13
CA VAL A 734 -14.69 38.19 12.87
C VAL A 734 -13.20 38.19 13.08
N GLN A 735 -12.48 37.50 12.21
CA GLN A 735 -11.03 37.37 12.28
C GLN A 735 -10.34 38.41 11.40
N CYS A 736 -9.31 39.07 11.93
CA CYS A 736 -8.44 39.91 11.12
C CYS A 736 -7.65 39.02 10.12
N GLY A 737 -7.57 39.43 8.87
CA GLY A 737 -6.91 38.70 7.82
C GLY A 737 -5.41 38.49 8.00
N LEU A 738 -4.75 39.24 8.86
CA LEU A 738 -3.36 38.99 9.29
C LEU A 738 -3.26 37.88 10.35
N MET A 739 -4.41 37.44 10.90
CA MET A 739 -4.48 36.37 11.87
C MET A 739 -3.52 36.59 13.05
N ASP A 740 -2.64 35.60 13.31
CA ASP A 740 -1.64 35.60 14.39
C ASP A 740 -0.54 36.67 14.25
N LYS A 741 -0.39 37.27 13.07
CA LYS A 741 0.53 38.40 12.83
C LYS A 741 -0.11 39.76 13.11
N CYS A 742 -1.41 39.78 13.45
CA CYS A 742 -2.08 41.00 13.82
C CYS A 742 -1.57 41.51 15.18
N ARG A 743 -0.94 42.68 15.16
CA ARG A 743 -0.39 43.30 16.37
C ARG A 743 -1.46 43.91 17.32
N ARG A 744 -2.74 43.91 16.93
CA ARG A 744 -3.83 44.40 17.75
C ARG A 744 -4.62 43.24 18.36
N HIS A 745 -5.71 42.83 17.70
CA HIS A 745 -6.54 41.70 18.10
C HIS A 745 -6.66 40.74 16.89
N GLU A 746 -6.49 39.47 17.09
CA GLU A 746 -6.71 38.50 16.04
C GLU A 746 -8.23 38.36 15.73
N TRP A 747 -9.06 38.44 16.77
CA TRP A 747 -10.48 38.23 16.69
C TRP A 747 -11.27 39.41 17.28
N TYR A 748 -12.40 39.76 16.68
CA TYR A 748 -13.29 40.81 17.09
C TYR A 748 -14.71 40.29 17.17
N HIS A 749 -15.46 40.64 18.19
CA HIS A 749 -16.93 40.42 18.19
C HIS A 749 -17.55 41.25 17.08
N ARG A 750 -18.44 40.63 16.29
CA ARG A 750 -19.13 41.33 15.21
C ARG A 750 -19.90 42.55 15.73
N ASP A 751 -20.54 42.41 16.90
CA ASP A 751 -21.32 43.47 17.55
C ASP A 751 -20.46 44.61 18.10
N CYS A 752 -19.15 44.38 18.25
CA CYS A 752 -18.21 45.41 18.67
C CYS A 752 -17.62 46.21 17.51
N LEU A 753 -17.91 45.82 16.28
CA LEU A 753 -17.49 46.55 15.07
C LEU A 753 -18.49 47.64 14.76
N THR A 754 -18.04 48.79 14.25
CA THR A 754 -18.90 49.82 13.72
C THR A 754 -19.72 49.33 12.53
N ALA A 755 -20.86 49.94 12.23
CA ALA A 755 -21.71 49.53 11.10
C ALA A 755 -20.94 49.49 9.76
N ALA A 756 -19.99 50.41 9.55
CA ALA A 756 -19.13 50.42 8.38
C ALA A 756 -18.10 49.26 8.37
N GLU A 757 -17.64 48.81 9.53
CA GLU A 757 -16.74 47.66 9.68
C GLU A 757 -17.46 46.34 9.56
N GLN A 758 -18.69 46.24 10.06
CA GLN A 758 -19.58 45.10 9.90
C GLN A 758 -19.88 44.82 8.42
N SER A 759 -20.19 45.89 7.65
CA SER A 759 -20.40 45.80 6.20
C SER A 759 -19.15 45.39 5.45
N ARG A 760 -17.97 45.83 5.88
CA ARG A 760 -16.69 45.38 5.30
C ARG A 760 -16.33 43.97 5.74
N ALA A 761 -16.71 43.52 6.92
CA ALA A 761 -16.48 42.19 7.44
C ALA A 761 -17.28 41.09 6.69
N GLU A 762 -18.29 41.48 5.91
CA GLU A 762 -19.01 40.58 4.97
C GLU A 762 -18.17 40.29 3.71
N GLN A 763 -17.19 41.14 3.42
CA GLN A 763 -16.21 40.91 2.35
C GLN A 763 -14.98 40.25 2.94
N THR A 764 -14.73 39.02 2.61
CA THR A 764 -13.49 38.35 2.99
C THR A 764 -12.38 38.67 1.98
N PRO A 765 -11.18 39.07 2.42
CA PRO A 765 -10.64 39.17 3.79
C PRO A 765 -10.93 40.52 4.47
N TRP A 766 -11.29 40.50 5.76
CA TRP A 766 -11.43 41.68 6.58
C TRP A 766 -10.15 41.96 7.38
N PHE A 767 -9.73 43.25 7.44
CA PHE A 767 -8.57 43.69 8.22
C PHE A 767 -9.02 44.71 9.27
N CYS A 768 -8.55 44.52 10.51
CA CYS A 768 -8.92 45.39 11.63
C CYS A 768 -8.32 46.80 11.52
N SER A 769 -7.32 47.00 10.66
CA SER A 769 -6.70 48.31 10.44
C SER A 769 -6.04 48.36 9.04
N GLU A 770 -5.79 49.59 8.60
CA GLU A 770 -5.07 49.85 7.35
C GLU A 770 -3.63 49.27 7.39
N SER A 771 -2.98 49.32 8.55
CA SER A 771 -1.67 48.73 8.73
C SER A 771 -1.69 47.19 8.60
N CYS A 772 -2.77 46.55 9.00
CA CYS A 772 -2.97 45.12 8.79
C CYS A 772 -3.21 44.78 7.30
N SER A 773 -3.98 45.63 6.62
CA SER A 773 -4.21 45.49 5.17
C SER A 773 -2.90 45.63 4.38
N LEU A 774 -2.12 46.67 4.69
CA LEU A 774 -0.83 46.90 4.05
C LEU A 774 0.20 45.78 4.33
N ALA A 775 0.22 45.23 5.54
CA ALA A 775 1.07 44.10 5.88
C ALA A 775 0.63 42.82 5.14
N ALA A 776 -0.68 42.63 4.93
CA ALA A 776 -1.21 41.51 4.15
C ALA A 776 -0.91 41.63 2.66
N ASP A 777 -0.90 42.82 2.12
CA ASP A 777 -0.53 43.08 0.70
C ASP A 777 0.94 42.72 0.42
N GLY A 778 1.78 42.60 1.45
CA GLY A 778 3.14 42.09 1.36
C GLY A 778 3.30 40.56 1.40
N GLU A 779 2.27 39.82 1.76
CA GLU A 779 2.31 38.34 1.81
C GLU A 779 2.12 37.71 0.42
N ASP A 780 2.76 36.59 0.19
CA ASP A 780 2.58 35.76 -1.00
C ASP A 780 1.75 34.51 -0.65
N PHE A 781 0.44 34.60 -0.85
CA PHE A 781 -0.47 33.50 -0.48
C PHE A 781 -0.31 32.26 -1.36
N LEU A 782 0.09 32.42 -2.62
CA LEU A 782 0.36 31.27 -3.49
C LEU A 782 1.63 30.54 -3.06
N LEU A 783 2.71 31.25 -2.72
CA LEU A 783 3.90 30.64 -2.17
C LEU A 783 3.61 29.94 -0.83
N ASN A 784 2.87 30.56 0.06
CA ASN A 784 2.48 29.95 1.35
C ASN A 784 1.67 28.66 1.14
N TYR A 785 0.75 28.65 0.18
CA TYR A 785 0.00 27.46 -0.20
C TYR A 785 0.91 26.37 -0.78
N THR A 786 1.78 26.72 -1.73
CA THR A 786 2.75 25.81 -2.34
C THR A 786 3.66 25.16 -1.29
N ARG A 787 4.19 25.96 -0.37
CA ARG A 787 5.02 25.47 0.76
C ARG A 787 4.25 24.48 1.63
N ALA A 788 2.98 24.76 1.96
CA ALA A 788 2.14 23.86 2.75
C ALA A 788 1.86 22.55 2.03
N VAL A 789 1.56 22.58 0.73
CA VAL A 789 1.35 21.35 -0.08
C VAL A 789 2.60 20.49 -0.06
N VAL A 790 3.76 21.07 -0.28
CA VAL A 790 5.03 20.31 -0.32
C VAL A 790 5.42 19.82 1.08
N TRP A 791 5.24 20.64 2.12
CA TRP A 791 5.49 20.23 3.51
C TRP A 791 4.64 19.03 3.90
N GLU A 792 3.33 19.09 3.75
CA GLU A 792 2.42 17.98 4.07
C GLU A 792 2.78 16.73 3.26
N GLY A 793 3.02 16.89 1.96
CA GLY A 793 3.39 15.78 1.10
C GLY A 793 4.69 15.10 1.51
N LEU A 794 5.74 15.86 1.79
CA LEU A 794 7.03 15.33 2.27
C LEU A 794 6.89 14.68 3.65
N TYR A 795 6.10 15.28 4.55
CA TYR A 795 5.85 14.74 5.88
C TYR A 795 5.16 13.37 5.81
N HIS A 796 4.15 13.24 4.95
CA HIS A 796 3.46 11.96 4.71
C HIS A 796 4.38 10.92 4.08
N MET A 797 5.16 11.31 3.06
CA MET A 797 6.11 10.39 2.41
C MET A 797 7.21 9.92 3.39
N ALA A 798 7.70 10.81 4.25
CA ALA A 798 8.73 10.50 5.23
C ALA A 798 8.21 9.57 6.34
N ARG A 799 6.97 9.79 6.83
CA ARG A 799 6.30 8.87 7.78
C ARG A 799 6.18 7.48 7.17
N ARG A 800 5.68 7.41 5.95
CA ARG A 800 5.51 6.13 5.28
C ARG A 800 6.84 5.42 5.01
N ASP A 801 7.87 6.16 4.65
CA ASP A 801 9.23 5.61 4.50
C ASP A 801 9.73 4.98 5.82
N ALA A 802 9.46 5.59 6.98
CA ALA A 802 9.80 5.02 8.28
C ALA A 802 9.06 3.70 8.55
N ILE A 803 7.76 3.62 8.22
CA ILE A 803 6.97 2.38 8.33
C ILE A 803 7.52 1.31 7.38
N GLN A 804 7.81 1.66 6.13
CA GLN A 804 8.33 0.73 5.13
C GLN A 804 9.71 0.16 5.49
N GLU A 805 10.56 0.96 6.12
CA GLU A 805 11.85 0.48 6.65
C GLU A 805 11.67 -0.34 7.95
N GLY A 806 10.57 -0.16 8.66
CA GLY A 806 10.39 -0.72 10.00
C GLY A 806 11.28 -0.02 11.03
N ASP A 807 11.57 1.25 10.79
CA ASP A 807 12.44 2.08 11.63
C ASP A 807 11.68 2.58 12.86
N GLY A 808 11.79 1.85 13.96
CA GLY A 808 11.09 2.15 15.22
C GLY A 808 11.49 3.51 15.82
N ASP A 809 12.74 3.94 15.67
CA ASP A 809 13.19 5.26 16.16
C ASP A 809 12.53 6.39 15.37
N ALA A 810 12.55 6.30 14.04
CA ALA A 810 11.88 7.28 13.20
C ALA A 810 10.36 7.30 13.40
N MET A 811 9.73 6.13 13.54
CA MET A 811 8.30 6.05 13.86
C MET A 811 7.97 6.78 15.17
N MET A 812 8.86 6.71 16.18
CA MET A 812 8.70 7.46 17.42
C MET A 812 8.81 8.98 17.22
N ASP A 813 9.76 9.44 16.41
CA ASP A 813 9.89 10.85 16.07
C ASP A 813 8.60 11.39 15.40
N PHE A 814 7.98 10.60 14.50
CA PHE A 814 6.69 10.95 13.93
C PHE A 814 5.56 10.97 14.97
N TRP A 815 5.53 10.03 15.92
CA TRP A 815 4.53 10.05 16.98
C TRP A 815 4.64 11.28 17.88
N LYS A 816 5.86 11.71 18.22
CA LYS A 816 6.11 12.94 18.99
C LYS A 816 5.60 14.18 18.23
N MET A 817 5.90 14.26 16.94
CA MET A 817 5.38 15.35 16.10
C MET A 817 3.86 15.28 15.93
N ASP A 818 3.33 14.08 15.67
CA ASP A 818 1.89 13.85 15.49
C ASP A 818 1.10 14.24 16.75
N LEU A 819 1.62 14.02 17.94
CA LEU A 819 0.99 14.44 19.20
C LEU A 819 0.65 15.94 19.18
N VAL A 820 1.60 16.77 18.76
CA VAL A 820 1.41 18.23 18.68
C VAL A 820 0.48 18.61 17.55
N LEU A 821 0.60 17.95 16.39
CA LEU A 821 -0.29 18.20 15.25
C LEU A 821 -1.74 17.79 15.53
N LEU A 822 -1.97 16.67 16.22
CA LEU A 822 -3.31 16.24 16.63
C LEU A 822 -3.94 17.23 17.61
N TRP A 823 -3.16 17.78 18.53
CA TRP A 823 -3.62 18.86 19.39
C TRP A 823 -4.00 20.11 18.61
N THR A 824 -3.16 20.56 17.66
CA THR A 824 -3.43 21.78 16.89
C THR A 824 -4.62 21.64 15.94
N ARG A 825 -4.94 20.39 15.54
CA ARG A 825 -6.05 20.04 14.63
C ARG A 825 -7.30 19.54 15.35
N ASP A 826 -7.33 19.61 16.68
CA ASP A 826 -8.48 19.27 17.55
C ASP A 826 -8.94 17.79 17.47
N HIS A 827 -7.98 16.87 17.30
CA HIS A 827 -8.25 15.43 17.30
C HIS A 827 -7.99 14.79 18.66
N GLN A 828 -8.84 15.11 19.62
CA GLN A 828 -8.66 14.78 21.05
C GLN A 828 -8.45 13.27 21.30
N GLN A 829 -9.20 12.39 20.65
CA GLN A 829 -9.10 10.94 20.89
C GLN A 829 -7.74 10.37 20.50
N LEU A 830 -7.27 10.65 19.28
CA LEU A 830 -5.95 10.22 18.83
C LEU A 830 -4.83 10.93 19.59
N PHE A 831 -5.05 12.17 20.03
CA PHE A 831 -4.12 12.88 20.90
C PHE A 831 -3.92 12.14 22.24
N ASN A 832 -5.01 11.73 22.90
CA ASN A 832 -4.95 10.97 24.15
C ASN A 832 -4.22 9.62 23.96
N SER A 833 -4.58 8.88 22.91
CA SER A 833 -3.91 7.62 22.58
C SER A 833 -2.43 7.82 22.25
N SER A 834 -2.06 8.91 21.57
CA SER A 834 -0.67 9.25 21.28
C SER A 834 0.12 9.55 22.55
N HIS A 835 -0.47 10.30 23.48
CA HIS A 835 0.16 10.57 24.77
C HIS A 835 0.37 9.28 25.56
N HIS A 836 -0.64 8.41 25.63
CA HIS A 836 -0.54 7.13 26.35
C HIS A 836 0.65 6.30 25.83
N ILE A 837 0.74 6.15 24.49
CA ILE A 837 1.83 5.39 23.88
C ILE A 837 3.19 5.99 24.14
N LEU A 838 3.33 7.29 23.90
CA LEU A 838 4.61 7.97 24.09
C LEU A 838 5.06 7.87 25.54
N THR A 839 4.15 8.10 26.49
CA THR A 839 4.41 7.93 27.93
C THR A 839 4.75 6.46 28.24
N GLY A 840 4.04 5.52 27.63
CA GLY A 840 4.31 4.08 27.75
C GLY A 840 5.71 3.71 27.31
N MET A 841 6.13 4.17 26.14
CA MET A 841 7.45 3.88 25.58
C MET A 841 8.60 4.58 26.31
N GLU A 842 8.34 5.68 26.95
CA GLU A 842 9.36 6.43 27.72
C GLU A 842 9.50 5.99 29.18
N GLY A 843 8.73 4.98 29.63
CA GLY A 843 8.95 4.36 30.95
C GLY A 843 7.73 3.79 31.66
N PHE A 844 6.50 4.18 31.31
CA PHE A 844 5.29 3.68 31.96
C PHE A 844 5.06 2.17 31.69
N TYR A 845 5.47 1.63 30.51
CA TYR A 845 5.48 0.19 30.27
C TYR A 845 6.79 -0.46 30.74
N PRO A 846 6.76 -1.77 31.07
CA PRO A 846 7.99 -2.56 31.27
C PRO A 846 8.90 -2.49 30.05
N GLU A 847 10.22 -2.56 30.25
CA GLU A 847 11.19 -2.32 29.15
C GLU A 847 10.97 -3.21 27.93
N ARG A 848 10.66 -4.48 28.12
CA ARG A 848 10.35 -5.40 27.03
C ARG A 848 9.16 -4.91 26.20
N VAL A 849 8.08 -4.48 26.85
CA VAL A 849 6.87 -3.98 26.18
C VAL A 849 7.17 -2.68 25.41
N ARG A 850 8.02 -1.81 25.98
CA ARG A 850 8.49 -0.59 25.28
C ARG A 850 9.16 -0.93 23.96
N GLN A 851 10.08 -1.89 23.98
CA GLN A 851 10.81 -2.30 22.78
C GLN A 851 9.90 -3.04 21.79
N ASP A 852 9.00 -3.90 22.27
CA ASP A 852 7.98 -4.51 21.41
C ASP A 852 7.09 -3.45 20.74
N MET A 853 6.62 -2.46 21.50
CA MET A 853 5.82 -1.35 21.01
C MET A 853 6.56 -0.50 19.97
N LYS A 854 7.85 -0.31 20.15
CA LYS A 854 8.69 0.47 19.25
C LYS A 854 8.98 -0.25 17.94
N TRP A 855 9.31 -1.55 17.96
CA TRP A 855 9.86 -2.27 16.82
C TRP A 855 8.94 -3.30 16.20
N ASN A 856 7.92 -3.78 16.90
CA ASN A 856 7.10 -4.90 16.47
C ASN A 856 5.66 -4.51 16.04
N ARG A 857 5.40 -3.23 15.72
CA ARG A 857 4.12 -2.75 15.17
C ARG A 857 4.03 -2.80 13.64
N VAL A 858 5.06 -3.31 12.99
CA VAL A 858 5.12 -3.47 11.54
C VAL A 858 5.50 -4.88 11.16
N LEU A 859 5.15 -5.29 9.96
CA LEU A 859 5.48 -6.62 9.44
C LEU A 859 5.77 -6.58 7.94
N ASN A 860 6.45 -7.61 7.44
CA ASN A 860 6.88 -7.73 6.06
C ASN A 860 6.42 -9.05 5.45
N LEU A 861 5.37 -9.03 4.65
CA LEU A 861 4.84 -10.23 4.01
C LEU A 861 5.69 -10.72 2.82
N GLN A 862 6.45 -9.80 2.21
CA GLN A 862 7.22 -10.10 1.00
C GLN A 862 8.66 -10.53 1.30
N GLY A 863 9.19 -10.21 2.48
CA GLY A 863 10.57 -10.46 2.84
C GLY A 863 11.57 -9.61 2.06
N THR A 864 11.21 -8.35 1.76
CA THR A 864 12.03 -7.43 0.98
C THR A 864 12.35 -6.17 1.77
N ALA A 865 13.49 -5.55 1.49
CA ALA A 865 13.82 -4.25 2.06
C ALA A 865 12.76 -3.21 1.67
N GLY A 866 12.31 -2.41 2.63
CA GLY A 866 11.25 -1.42 2.41
C GLY A 866 9.85 -2.02 2.17
N GLY A 867 9.67 -3.31 2.43
CA GLY A 867 8.40 -4.02 2.26
C GLY A 867 7.52 -4.09 3.50
N ASN A 868 7.85 -3.35 4.57
CA ASN A 868 7.06 -3.36 5.78
C ASN A 868 5.77 -2.56 5.63
N ILE A 869 4.74 -3.01 6.31
CA ILE A 869 3.44 -2.34 6.48
C ILE A 869 3.03 -2.39 7.95
N SER A 870 2.16 -1.49 8.36
CA SER A 870 1.62 -1.51 9.72
C SER A 870 0.66 -2.69 9.94
N LEU A 871 0.52 -3.11 11.18
CA LEU A 871 -0.31 -4.25 11.60
C LEU A 871 -1.79 -4.05 11.25
N ASP A 872 -2.32 -2.88 11.52
CA ASP A 872 -3.72 -2.52 11.24
C ASP A 872 -4.01 -2.45 9.73
N LEU A 873 -3.09 -1.96 8.91
CA LEU A 873 -3.22 -2.00 7.45
C LEU A 873 -3.30 -3.44 6.94
N LEU A 874 -2.46 -4.36 7.44
CA LEU A 874 -2.58 -5.76 7.06
C LEU A 874 -3.95 -6.32 7.42
N THR A 875 -4.44 -6.03 8.62
CA THR A 875 -5.74 -6.49 9.09
C THR A 875 -6.85 -6.02 8.15
N GLU A 876 -6.84 -4.74 7.75
CA GLU A 876 -7.77 -4.19 6.76
C GLU A 876 -7.66 -4.89 5.39
N LEU A 877 -6.45 -5.19 4.95
CA LEU A 877 -6.23 -5.90 3.68
C LEU A 877 -6.80 -7.33 3.72
N MET A 878 -6.59 -8.04 4.80
CA MET A 878 -7.12 -9.40 4.98
C MET A 878 -8.64 -9.40 5.10
N ILE A 879 -9.21 -8.41 5.77
CA ILE A 879 -10.66 -8.20 5.84
C ILE A 879 -11.23 -7.88 4.45
N ASN A 880 -10.57 -7.05 3.66
CA ASN A 880 -11.02 -6.71 2.32
C ASN A 880 -10.93 -7.91 1.36
N GLU A 881 -9.91 -8.73 1.46
CA GLU A 881 -9.85 -10.00 0.72
C GLU A 881 -11.04 -10.90 1.10
N PHE A 882 -11.33 -11.02 2.39
CA PHE A 882 -12.47 -11.76 2.87
C PHE A 882 -13.82 -11.18 2.39
N LYS A 883 -13.98 -9.85 2.41
CA LYS A 883 -15.16 -9.17 1.81
C LYS A 883 -15.31 -9.52 0.33
N GLY A 884 -14.22 -9.55 -0.43
CA GLY A 884 -14.23 -10.00 -1.83
C GLY A 884 -14.76 -11.43 -2.00
N VAL A 885 -14.35 -12.34 -1.14
CA VAL A 885 -14.86 -13.73 -1.12
C VAL A 885 -16.37 -13.77 -0.80
N ILE A 886 -16.86 -12.89 0.06
CA ILE A 886 -18.27 -12.76 0.41
C ILE A 886 -19.09 -12.18 -0.75
N GLU A 887 -18.63 -11.11 -1.38
CA GLU A 887 -19.35 -10.42 -2.45
C GLU A 887 -19.56 -11.28 -3.70
N PHE A 888 -18.65 -12.20 -4.00
CA PHE A 888 -18.82 -13.16 -5.11
C PHE A 888 -19.89 -14.23 -4.82
N GLY A 889 -20.21 -14.51 -3.55
CA GLY A 889 -21.25 -15.41 -3.14
C GLY A 889 -22.59 -14.67 -3.05
N LYS A 890 -23.36 -14.61 -4.12
CA LYS A 890 -24.77 -14.18 -4.05
C LYS A 890 -25.52 -15.11 -3.09
N GLY A 891 -25.79 -14.64 -1.88
CA GLY A 891 -26.58 -15.39 -0.90
C GLY A 891 -26.12 -15.16 0.53
N SER A 892 -26.90 -15.64 1.45
CA SER A 892 -26.68 -15.55 2.89
C SER A 892 -25.61 -16.52 3.36
N PHE A 893 -24.94 -16.13 4.42
CA PHE A 893 -23.88 -16.89 5.05
C PHE A 893 -24.36 -17.51 6.34
N THR A 894 -24.10 -18.80 6.50
CA THR A 894 -24.27 -19.45 7.81
C THR A 894 -23.07 -19.07 8.69
N LYS A 895 -23.29 -19.02 10.01
CA LYS A 895 -22.25 -18.80 11.01
C LYS A 895 -21.02 -19.68 10.76
N GLN A 896 -21.22 -20.98 10.57
CA GLN A 896 -20.14 -21.95 10.28
C GLN A 896 -19.35 -21.64 9.00
N GLN A 897 -19.99 -21.08 7.97
CA GLN A 897 -19.29 -20.73 6.73
C GLN A 897 -18.34 -19.55 6.92
N VAL A 898 -18.75 -18.55 7.71
CA VAL A 898 -17.90 -17.40 8.05
C VAL A 898 -16.72 -17.87 8.91
N GLU A 899 -16.97 -18.64 9.96
CA GLU A 899 -15.95 -19.20 10.85
C GLU A 899 -14.90 -20.02 10.07
N HIS A 900 -15.34 -20.98 9.26
CA HIS A 900 -14.42 -21.81 8.47
C HIS A 900 -13.62 -20.98 7.44
N SER A 901 -14.26 -20.00 6.80
CA SER A 901 -13.55 -19.14 5.85
C SER A 901 -12.50 -18.27 6.54
N ALA A 902 -12.80 -17.79 7.74
CA ALA A 902 -11.86 -17.00 8.55
C ALA A 902 -10.68 -17.86 9.06
N GLN A 903 -10.94 -19.09 9.49
CA GLN A 903 -9.90 -20.03 9.93
C GLN A 903 -8.95 -20.43 8.81
N LEU A 904 -9.43 -20.49 7.57
CA LEU A 904 -8.62 -20.78 6.38
C LEU A 904 -7.91 -19.56 5.78
N ALA A 905 -8.09 -18.38 6.35
CA ALA A 905 -7.46 -17.14 5.91
C ALA A 905 -6.10 -16.93 6.57
N GLY A 906 -5.17 -17.81 6.43
CA GLY A 906 -3.88 -17.72 7.10
C GLY A 906 -2.77 -18.39 6.29
N PRO A 907 -1.83 -19.09 6.95
CA PRO A 907 -0.75 -19.79 6.28
C PRO A 907 -1.24 -20.83 5.26
N GLN A 908 -2.37 -21.51 5.55
CA GLN A 908 -2.97 -22.47 4.64
C GLN A 908 -3.46 -21.82 3.34
N ALA A 909 -4.02 -20.61 3.43
CA ALA A 909 -4.36 -19.82 2.25
C ALA A 909 -3.11 -19.51 1.42
N LYS A 910 -2.04 -19.07 2.06
CA LYS A 910 -0.77 -18.75 1.41
C LYS A 910 -0.15 -19.98 0.72
N ASP A 911 -0.21 -21.14 1.35
CA ASP A 911 0.32 -22.38 0.78
C ASP A 911 -0.53 -22.88 -0.40
N LEU A 912 -1.86 -22.77 -0.33
CA LEU A 912 -2.77 -23.04 -1.44
C LEU A 912 -2.51 -22.09 -2.60
N ASP A 913 -2.37 -20.81 -2.30
CA ASP A 913 -2.06 -19.79 -3.29
C ASP A 913 -0.72 -20.05 -3.98
N ARG A 914 0.33 -20.37 -3.21
CA ARG A 914 1.65 -20.75 -3.74
C ARG A 914 1.57 -21.97 -4.66
N LEU A 915 0.69 -22.91 -4.37
CA LEU A 915 0.48 -24.09 -5.18
C LEU A 915 -0.03 -23.73 -6.58
N PHE A 916 -1.00 -22.83 -6.69
CA PHE A 916 -1.71 -22.58 -7.95
C PHE A 916 -1.21 -21.37 -8.72
N PHE A 917 -0.56 -20.41 -8.07
CA PHE A 917 -0.17 -19.16 -8.71
C PHE A 917 1.36 -18.99 -8.82
N THR A 918 1.82 -18.62 -10.03
CA THR A 918 3.21 -18.25 -10.29
C THR A 918 3.49 -16.83 -9.82
N GLY A 919 4.51 -16.65 -9.00
CA GLY A 919 4.91 -15.32 -8.52
C GLY A 919 4.38 -14.99 -7.12
N GLY A 920 3.90 -15.98 -6.39
CA GLY A 920 3.77 -15.92 -4.92
C GLY A 920 2.64 -15.09 -4.39
N ASN A 921 1.70 -14.54 -5.22
CA ASN A 921 0.50 -14.01 -4.62
C ASN A 921 -0.66 -13.85 -5.60
N PRO A 922 -1.78 -14.51 -5.30
CA PRO A 922 -2.93 -14.41 -6.15
C PRO A 922 -3.74 -13.17 -5.76
N LEU A 923 -4.12 -12.50 -6.72
CA LEU A 923 -5.32 -11.74 -6.84
C LEU A 923 -5.32 -10.29 -6.36
N ASN A 924 -5.19 -9.91 -5.17
CA ASN A 924 -5.36 -8.50 -4.80
C ASN A 924 -4.33 -8.00 -3.79
N LEU A 925 -3.95 -8.85 -2.84
CA LEU A 925 -3.05 -8.48 -1.77
C LEU A 925 -1.66 -8.07 -2.28
N CYS A 926 -1.08 -8.78 -3.27
CA CYS A 926 0.23 -8.42 -3.83
C CYS A 926 0.22 -7.19 -4.69
N SER A 927 -0.79 -7.03 -5.53
CA SER A 927 -0.91 -5.80 -6.32
C SER A 927 -1.15 -4.60 -5.41
N TYR A 928 -1.91 -4.79 -4.35
CA TYR A 928 -2.12 -3.78 -3.33
C TYR A 928 -0.84 -3.51 -2.54
N LEU A 929 -0.18 -4.55 -2.03
CA LEU A 929 1.09 -4.43 -1.31
C LEU A 929 2.16 -3.76 -2.18
N SER A 930 2.29 -4.12 -3.46
CA SER A 930 3.27 -3.49 -4.35
C SER A 930 2.98 -2.01 -4.58
N ARG A 931 1.71 -1.59 -4.63
CA ARG A 931 1.33 -0.17 -4.69
C ARG A 931 1.62 0.54 -3.37
N VAL A 932 1.23 -0.08 -2.25
CA VAL A 932 1.45 0.46 -0.91
C VAL A 932 2.93 0.60 -0.58
N THR A 933 3.78 -0.33 -1.01
CA THR A 933 5.23 -0.31 -0.77
C THR A 933 6.02 0.40 -1.87
N SER A 934 5.36 0.86 -2.95
CA SER A 934 6.01 1.62 -4.00
C SER A 934 6.49 2.99 -3.47
N ARG A 935 7.72 3.32 -3.79
CA ARG A 935 8.36 4.61 -3.47
C ARG A 935 8.51 5.52 -4.67
N SER A 936 8.15 5.05 -5.85
CA SER A 936 8.21 5.80 -7.09
C SER A 936 6.83 6.25 -7.54
N CYS A 937 6.76 7.44 -8.13
CA CYS A 937 5.56 7.90 -8.79
C CYS A 937 5.28 7.04 -10.03
N SER A 938 4.07 6.52 -10.13
CA SER A 938 3.64 5.71 -11.29
C SER A 938 3.34 6.53 -12.54
N ARG A 939 3.44 7.86 -12.47
CA ARG A 939 3.04 8.82 -13.51
C ARG A 939 4.19 9.75 -13.92
N SER A 940 5.36 9.17 -14.23
CA SER A 940 6.55 9.96 -14.59
C SER A 940 6.34 10.91 -15.78
N GLU A 941 5.57 10.49 -16.81
CA GLU A 941 5.21 11.34 -17.94
C GLU A 941 4.33 12.54 -17.52
N ASP A 942 3.41 12.31 -16.59
CA ASP A 942 2.57 13.38 -16.04
C ASP A 942 3.39 14.37 -15.17
N VAL A 943 4.46 13.90 -14.50
CA VAL A 943 5.39 14.79 -13.75
C VAL A 943 6.11 15.74 -14.70
N SER A 944 6.65 15.26 -15.82
CA SER A 944 7.27 16.10 -16.84
C SER A 944 6.29 17.12 -17.41
N ARG A 945 5.07 16.69 -17.72
CA ARG A 945 3.99 17.57 -18.16
C ARG A 945 3.61 18.62 -17.11
N PHE A 946 3.63 18.25 -15.83
CA PHE A 946 3.39 19.20 -14.73
C PHE A 946 4.46 20.30 -14.70
N VAL A 947 5.72 19.92 -14.84
CA VAL A 947 6.85 20.88 -14.87
C VAL A 947 6.68 21.85 -16.04
N GLU A 948 6.39 21.36 -17.26
CA GLU A 948 6.15 22.19 -18.44
C GLU A 948 5.00 23.17 -18.25
N GLU A 949 3.90 22.71 -17.63
CA GLU A 949 2.70 23.51 -17.39
C GLU A 949 2.90 24.61 -16.36
N PHE A 950 3.59 24.31 -15.24
CA PHE A 950 3.67 25.22 -14.10
C PHE A 950 4.99 25.98 -13.96
N LYS A 951 5.98 25.72 -14.80
CA LYS A 951 7.30 26.43 -14.73
C LYS A 951 7.17 27.95 -14.78
N LYS A 952 6.24 28.47 -15.58
CA LYS A 952 6.03 29.93 -15.76
C LYS A 952 5.31 30.60 -14.59
N ASP A 953 4.69 29.82 -13.70
CA ASP A 953 3.88 30.35 -12.60
C ASP A 953 4.76 30.77 -11.40
N GLU A 954 6.07 30.46 -11.42
CA GLU A 954 7.05 30.80 -10.38
C GLU A 954 6.53 30.48 -8.96
N LEU A 955 6.06 29.22 -8.78
CA LEU A 955 5.36 28.79 -7.57
C LEU A 955 6.25 28.84 -6.31
N PHE A 956 7.57 28.80 -6.46
CA PHE A 956 8.55 28.88 -5.37
C PHE A 956 9.22 30.26 -5.25
N GLY A 957 8.98 31.15 -6.20
CA GLY A 957 9.48 32.53 -6.14
C GLY A 957 8.56 33.41 -5.29
N PHE A 958 9.14 34.23 -4.41
CA PHE A 958 8.38 35.18 -3.59
C PHE A 958 7.93 36.40 -4.42
N LYS A 959 6.63 36.68 -4.42
CA LYS A 959 6.05 37.89 -5.05
C LYS A 959 5.11 38.56 -4.05
N PRO A 960 5.46 39.77 -3.54
CA PRO A 960 4.65 40.50 -2.57
C PRO A 960 3.23 40.74 -3.11
N GLY A 961 2.23 40.50 -2.27
CA GLY A 961 0.80 40.76 -2.60
C GLY A 961 0.18 39.75 -3.57
N ARG A 962 0.89 38.63 -3.93
CA ARG A 962 0.32 37.62 -4.82
C ARG A 962 -0.81 36.88 -4.13
N LYS A 963 -2.01 36.98 -4.70
CA LYS A 963 -3.23 36.32 -4.19
C LYS A 963 -3.38 34.92 -4.79
N HIS A 964 -4.06 34.06 -4.07
CA HIS A 964 -4.49 32.73 -4.55
C HIS A 964 -6.02 32.72 -4.62
N GLN A 965 -6.59 32.54 -5.81
CA GLN A 965 -8.05 32.67 -6.01
C GLN A 965 -8.90 31.73 -5.13
N GLY A 966 -8.43 30.50 -4.91
CA GLY A 966 -9.12 29.52 -4.05
C GLY A 966 -8.86 29.69 -2.56
N PHE A 967 -7.74 30.37 -2.20
CA PHE A 967 -7.27 30.53 -0.84
C PHE A 967 -6.74 31.97 -0.66
N ASN A 968 -7.64 32.94 -0.71
CA ASN A 968 -7.31 34.37 -0.73
C ASN A 968 -6.45 34.87 0.43
N GLN A 969 -6.35 34.05 1.50
CA GLN A 969 -5.58 34.37 2.72
C GLN A 969 -5.04 33.07 3.32
N PHE A 970 -4.39 32.26 2.50
CA PHE A 970 -3.85 31.02 3.00
C PHE A 970 -2.67 31.29 3.94
N THR A 971 -2.91 31.08 5.21
CA THR A 971 -1.88 30.99 6.24
C THR A 971 -1.89 29.55 6.79
N TYR A 972 -0.81 28.87 6.56
CA TYR A 972 -0.63 27.52 7.12
C TYR A 972 -0.31 27.63 8.60
N ARG A 973 -1.28 27.29 9.46
CA ARG A 973 -1.15 27.40 10.91
C ARG A 973 -0.61 26.12 11.48
N GLN A 974 0.64 26.15 11.91
CA GLN A 974 1.22 25.15 12.81
C GLN A 974 1.63 25.74 14.15
N ARG A 975 1.37 27.02 14.38
CA ARG A 975 1.67 27.62 15.68
C ARG A 975 0.82 27.00 16.77
N LEU A 976 1.49 26.47 17.77
CA LEU A 976 0.84 25.89 18.93
C LEU A 976 0.16 26.99 19.74
N ARG A 977 -1.19 27.05 19.64
CA ARG A 977 -1.98 28.00 20.41
C ARG A 977 -2.01 27.56 21.88
N LYS A 978 -1.63 28.44 22.79
CA LYS A 978 -1.64 28.19 24.24
C LYS A 978 -0.81 26.95 24.60
N PRO A 979 0.51 26.98 24.41
CA PRO A 979 1.38 25.85 24.72
C PRO A 979 1.27 25.37 26.17
N GLU A 980 1.00 26.28 27.13
CA GLU A 980 0.79 25.94 28.54
C GLU A 980 -0.48 25.08 28.74
N ARG A 981 -1.52 25.28 27.90
CA ARG A 981 -2.74 24.46 27.96
C ARG A 981 -2.42 23.03 27.51
N LEU A 982 -1.64 22.87 26.42
CA LEU A 982 -1.13 21.56 26.02
C LEU A 982 -0.38 20.90 27.18
N GLY A 983 0.59 21.60 27.78
CA GLY A 983 1.36 21.06 28.89
C GLY A 983 0.51 20.61 30.06
N ARG A 984 -0.47 21.43 30.48
CA ARG A 984 -1.41 21.05 31.56
C ARG A 984 -2.26 19.83 31.20
N THR A 985 -2.69 19.73 29.95
CA THR A 985 -3.47 18.56 29.49
C THR A 985 -2.61 17.30 29.49
N LEU A 986 -1.34 17.37 29.02
CA LEU A 986 -0.41 16.23 29.07
C LEU A 986 -0.20 15.77 30.51
N ARG A 987 -0.02 16.70 31.45
CA ARG A 987 0.10 16.37 32.88
C ARG A 987 -1.15 15.68 33.43
N SER A 988 -2.34 16.21 33.15
CA SER A 988 -3.61 15.60 33.56
C SER A 988 -3.79 14.19 33.01
N LEU A 989 -3.40 13.96 31.76
CA LEU A 989 -3.42 12.62 31.14
C LEU A 989 -2.43 11.66 31.82
N SER A 990 -1.23 12.12 32.18
CA SER A 990 -0.26 11.29 32.93
C SER A 990 -0.78 10.90 34.33
N GLU A 991 -1.44 11.84 35.01
CA GLU A 991 -2.08 11.57 36.34
C GLU A 991 -3.25 10.58 36.18
N ASP A 992 -3.98 10.64 35.08
CA ASP A 992 -5.05 9.70 34.78
C ASP A 992 -4.51 8.29 34.45
N LEU A 993 -3.41 8.19 33.69
CA LEU A 993 -2.71 6.91 33.44
C LEU A 993 -2.24 6.27 34.74
N ASP A 994 -1.66 7.04 35.66
CA ASP A 994 -1.23 6.51 36.95
C ASP A 994 -2.39 6.00 37.84
N ARG A 995 -3.56 6.66 37.75
CA ARG A 995 -4.77 6.16 38.42
C ARG A 995 -5.28 4.84 37.86
N ARG A 996 -5.05 4.60 36.57
CA ARG A 996 -5.46 3.38 35.86
C ARG A 996 -4.37 2.33 35.71
N ARG A 997 -3.23 2.53 36.36
CA ARG A 997 -2.03 1.70 36.18
C ARG A 997 -2.27 0.21 36.42
N ASP A 998 -2.96 -0.15 37.50
CA ASP A 998 -3.25 -1.55 37.86
C ASP A 998 -4.22 -2.24 36.90
N VAL A 999 -4.86 -1.48 36.05
CA VAL A 999 -5.75 -1.98 35.01
C VAL A 999 -5.02 -2.15 33.67
N ILE A 1000 -3.99 -1.29 33.43
CA ILE A 1000 -3.24 -1.26 32.17
C ILE A 1000 -2.05 -2.23 32.22
N LEU A 1001 -1.42 -2.37 33.36
CA LEU A 1001 -0.25 -3.21 33.60
C LEU A 1001 -0.58 -4.40 34.51
#